data_31c4c2ed687410091929928e5da970b3
#
_entry.id   31c4c2ed687410091929928e5da970b3
#
_cell.length_a   1.000
_cell.length_b   1.000
_cell.length_c   1.000
_cell.angle_alpha   90.00
_cell.angle_beta   90.00
_cell.angle_gamma   90.00
#
_symmetry.space_group_name_H-M   'P 1'
#
loop_
_entity.id
_entity.type
_entity.pdbx_description
1 polymer ?
#
loop_
_entity_poly.entity_id
_entity_poly.type
_entity_poly.pdbx_seq_one_letter_code
_entity_poly.pdbx_strand_id
1 'polypeptide(L)'
;MNERWRCWLLVVLLCSGLQVATAQIHAPAHASISEPTPLNPSQAAHASSSIPALWPQLRIAVDTQAVFTPEQAWQHTQALDALHLHQANQVLSAPNGPPHWAGFSVHQAVFGGSGLWLSLKSPTQDHSRMWLRVDGQDWQAWPDMQQSGEGSYLFPMWNLPVPAQQLDVLVRLQGVNRIQFPLDLQTPQAFGQQHWRLMLLMGAVLAVPLLLVLYALSLMPHLSSPALWLFVLMAVCEIVCASWISGLLCLLWPGLSRSQAAMVGSFSYWVLFVASIHHARLFLNTVQRHPLAHELLNLGAWLWYLWVPLCAWLQPSWLRTLLLVGCSVHATCMMGLAWRSWRLNPSTQLVVFASMWLVYVTSAVVYWLYRILEWPLLTTLGVQFVQGALMASLMGWSACLQVIQQRMALQRSVSISQARHRWYAAAQHDLWQPLQSLQLFAKALLKASPQKRSSLVAAMQLASQSVDDFMQHLRYWSHEEPTAHQVNHRTQNLAVADLLRPLADEFQALASMRHVVLRHPPCRARVRVNLQAAQRMLRNVLSNALQYTPAGGRVLLGCKRQGALLWILCMDNGSGMNSQAAQDCFNAFTRLAPDDEGVHHLGLGLFSVKQLALQHQMPTRLHSVEGRGTVIGFAVPVV
;
A
#
# COMPACT_ATOMS: atom_id res chain seq x y z
N MET A 1 17.71 -14.41 -5.39
CA MET A 1 16.62 -14.36 -4.39
C MET A 1 16.53 -12.92 -3.93
N ASN A 2 15.55 -12.16 -4.49
CA ASN A 2 15.47 -10.70 -4.36
C ASN A 2 15.20 -10.26 -2.92
N GLU A 3 15.79 -9.12 -2.51
CA GLU A 3 15.59 -8.49 -1.18
C GLU A 3 14.11 -8.35 -0.77
N ARG A 4 13.21 -8.23 -1.74
CA ARG A 4 11.75 -8.19 -1.53
C ARG A 4 11.18 -9.46 -0.89
N TRP A 5 11.74 -10.63 -1.16
CA TRP A 5 11.36 -11.90 -0.52
C TRP A 5 11.86 -12.00 0.92
N ARG A 6 13.02 -11.39 1.22
CA ARG A 6 13.55 -11.35 2.59
C ARG A 6 12.69 -10.49 3.51
N CYS A 7 12.24 -9.31 3.05
CA CYS A 7 11.29 -8.50 3.80
C CYS A 7 9.96 -9.23 4.02
N TRP A 8 9.47 -9.96 3.02
CA TRP A 8 8.22 -10.72 3.12
C TRP A 8 8.34 -11.88 4.12
N LEU A 9 9.45 -12.63 4.06
CA LEU A 9 9.73 -13.72 5.01
C LEU A 9 9.90 -13.18 6.44
N LEU A 10 10.50 -11.99 6.60
CA LEU A 10 10.68 -11.34 7.89
C LEU A 10 9.34 -10.89 8.49
N VAL A 11 8.42 -10.36 7.69
CA VAL A 11 7.06 -10.02 8.13
C VAL A 11 6.29 -11.26 8.56
N VAL A 12 6.36 -12.35 7.78
CA VAL A 12 5.70 -13.62 8.14
C VAL A 12 6.32 -14.23 9.39
N LEU A 13 7.64 -14.22 9.55
CA LEU A 13 8.35 -14.71 10.73
C LEU A 13 8.09 -13.86 11.97
N LEU A 14 8.01 -12.54 11.84
CA LEU A 14 7.61 -11.65 12.93
C LEU A 14 6.16 -11.90 13.34
N CYS A 15 5.25 -12.10 12.38
CA CYS A 15 3.86 -12.44 12.65
C CYS A 15 3.73 -13.78 13.38
N SER A 16 4.44 -14.81 12.93
CA SER A 16 4.45 -16.13 13.60
C SER A 16 5.17 -16.10 14.95
N GLY A 17 6.25 -15.34 15.08
CA GLY A 17 6.97 -15.16 16.34
C GLY A 17 6.15 -14.42 17.39
N LEU A 18 5.39 -13.38 17.02
CA LEU A 18 4.47 -12.70 17.94
C LEU A 18 3.30 -13.61 18.37
N GLN A 19 2.79 -14.45 17.47
CA GLN A 19 1.75 -15.42 17.80
C GLN A 19 2.22 -16.47 18.81
N VAL A 20 3.47 -16.95 18.68
CA VAL A 20 4.08 -17.89 19.62
C VAL A 20 4.38 -17.20 20.96
N ALA A 21 4.86 -15.96 20.96
CA ALA A 21 5.13 -15.22 22.19
C ALA A 21 3.84 -14.94 23.01
N THR A 22 2.73 -14.61 22.35
CA THR A 22 1.43 -14.43 23.04
C THR A 22 0.87 -15.75 23.56
N ALA A 23 1.12 -16.87 22.88
CA ALA A 23 0.74 -18.20 23.34
C ALA A 23 1.55 -18.62 24.58
N GLN A 24 2.84 -18.27 24.66
CA GLN A 24 3.69 -18.57 25.83
C GLN A 24 3.32 -17.76 27.08
N ILE A 25 2.77 -16.55 26.93
CA ILE A 25 2.32 -15.74 28.08
C ILE A 25 1.09 -16.36 28.76
N HIS A 26 0.33 -17.21 28.05
CA HIS A 26 -0.89 -17.85 28.53
C HIS A 26 -0.76 -19.34 28.77
N ALA A 27 0.39 -19.96 28.49
CA ALA A 27 0.62 -21.37 28.81
C ALA A 27 0.94 -21.51 30.30
N PRO A 28 0.17 -22.30 31.07
CA PRO A 28 0.60 -22.69 32.39
C PRO A 28 1.88 -23.51 32.23
N ALA A 29 2.87 -23.25 33.08
CA ALA A 29 4.09 -24.04 33.12
C ALA A 29 3.73 -25.54 33.21
N HIS A 30 4.23 -26.33 32.25
CA HIS A 30 4.05 -27.77 32.25
C HIS A 30 4.64 -28.36 33.54
N ALA A 31 3.76 -28.64 34.52
CA ALA A 31 4.10 -29.54 35.62
C ALA A 31 3.98 -30.95 35.07
N SER A 32 5.04 -31.73 35.18
CA SER A 32 5.09 -33.17 34.94
C SER A 32 3.97 -33.87 35.71
N ILE A 33 3.24 -34.73 35.03
CA ILE A 33 2.16 -35.54 35.57
C ILE A 33 2.74 -36.48 36.66
N SER A 34 2.57 -36.12 37.91
CA SER A 34 2.65 -37.02 39.04
C SER A 34 1.25 -37.17 39.63
N GLU A 35 0.89 -38.37 40.03
CA GLU A 35 -0.41 -38.73 40.64
C GLU A 35 -0.84 -37.75 41.74
N PRO A 36 -2.14 -37.48 41.91
CA PRO A 36 -2.64 -36.48 42.86
C PRO A 36 -2.47 -37.00 44.28
N THR A 37 -1.40 -36.59 44.94
CA THR A 37 -1.28 -36.70 46.40
C THR A 37 -2.07 -35.55 47.03
N PRO A 38 -2.87 -35.79 48.08
CA PRO A 38 -3.59 -34.75 48.80
C PRO A 38 -2.57 -33.74 49.37
N LEU A 39 -2.81 -32.48 49.16
CA LEU A 39 -1.95 -31.37 49.61
C LEU A 39 -1.74 -31.42 51.12
N ASN A 40 -0.52 -31.73 51.52
CA ASN A 40 -0.08 -31.71 52.90
C ASN A 40 0.10 -30.25 53.37
N PRO A 41 -0.53 -29.82 54.47
CA PRO A 41 -0.47 -28.41 54.94
C PRO A 41 0.94 -27.90 55.25
N SER A 42 1.93 -28.78 55.42
CA SER A 42 3.32 -28.38 55.69
C SER A 42 4.10 -27.91 54.45
N GLN A 43 3.62 -28.18 53.22
CA GLN A 43 4.27 -27.70 51.98
C GLN A 43 3.83 -26.29 51.54
N ALA A 44 2.75 -25.76 52.13
CA ALA A 44 2.23 -24.44 51.81
C ALA A 44 3.07 -23.27 52.41
N ALA A 45 3.94 -23.54 53.36
CA ALA A 45 4.69 -22.51 54.09
C ALA A 45 5.98 -22.01 53.38
N HIS A 46 6.45 -22.66 52.32
CA HIS A 46 7.69 -22.29 51.61
C HIS A 46 7.56 -22.04 50.09
N ALA A 47 6.36 -22.14 49.55
CA ALA A 47 6.14 -21.81 48.13
C ALA A 47 5.66 -20.38 47.98
N SER A 48 6.58 -19.49 47.64
CA SER A 48 6.26 -18.14 47.21
C SER A 48 5.30 -18.14 46.01
N SER A 49 4.08 -17.65 46.20
CA SER A 49 3.19 -16.99 45.23
C SER A 49 2.39 -17.78 44.20
N SER A 50 2.38 -19.09 44.12
CA SER A 50 1.50 -19.81 43.19
C SER A 50 0.47 -20.67 43.92
N ILE A 51 -0.79 -20.23 43.90
CA ILE A 51 -1.94 -21.04 44.27
C ILE A 51 -2.03 -22.23 43.29
N PRO A 52 -2.28 -23.46 43.74
CA PRO A 52 -2.38 -24.61 42.83
C PRO A 52 -3.47 -24.42 41.79
N ALA A 53 -3.23 -24.90 40.58
CA ALA A 53 -4.21 -24.82 39.50
C ALA A 53 -5.52 -25.49 39.92
N LEU A 54 -6.66 -24.81 39.74
CA LEU A 54 -7.99 -25.30 40.12
C LEU A 54 -8.50 -26.44 39.22
N TRP A 55 -8.09 -26.48 37.96
CA TRP A 55 -8.67 -27.38 36.96
C TRP A 55 -8.65 -28.88 37.33
N PRO A 56 -7.65 -29.41 38.04
CA PRO A 56 -7.68 -30.83 38.44
C PRO A 56 -8.74 -31.15 39.49
N GLN A 57 -9.20 -30.14 40.22
CA GLN A 57 -10.20 -30.28 41.29
C GLN A 57 -11.62 -29.94 40.81
N LEU A 58 -11.77 -29.38 39.61
CA LEU A 58 -13.07 -29.01 39.07
C LEU A 58 -13.87 -30.26 38.71
N ARG A 59 -15.07 -30.33 39.24
CA ARG A 59 -16.07 -31.34 38.89
C ARG A 59 -17.22 -30.68 38.18
N ILE A 60 -17.64 -31.26 37.06
CA ILE A 60 -18.61 -30.65 36.16
C ILE A 60 -19.88 -31.49 36.10
N ALA A 61 -21.03 -30.84 36.30
CA ALA A 61 -22.34 -31.40 36.07
C ALA A 61 -23.01 -30.72 34.90
N VAL A 62 -23.70 -31.46 34.04
CA VAL A 62 -24.44 -30.97 32.89
C VAL A 62 -25.92 -30.92 33.21
N ASP A 63 -26.52 -29.74 33.18
CA ASP A 63 -27.94 -29.53 33.44
C ASP A 63 -28.73 -29.55 32.11
N THR A 64 -29.07 -30.75 31.66
CA THR A 64 -29.71 -30.96 30.35
C THR A 64 -31.09 -30.33 30.24
N GLN A 65 -31.79 -30.09 31.36
CA GLN A 65 -33.11 -29.46 31.39
C GLN A 65 -33.09 -27.99 31.82
N ALA A 66 -31.92 -27.48 32.20
CA ALA A 66 -31.71 -26.11 32.70
C ALA A 66 -32.53 -25.77 33.99
N VAL A 67 -32.76 -26.74 34.86
CA VAL A 67 -33.67 -26.68 36.01
C VAL A 67 -32.97 -26.86 37.37
N PHE A 68 -31.66 -27.21 37.39
CA PHE A 68 -30.97 -27.50 38.65
C PHE A 68 -30.98 -26.31 39.60
N THR A 69 -31.39 -26.59 40.85
CA THR A 69 -31.10 -25.69 41.96
C THR A 69 -29.60 -25.79 42.33
N PRO A 70 -29.04 -24.80 43.04
CA PRO A 70 -27.63 -24.88 43.46
C PRO A 70 -27.29 -26.13 44.27
N GLU A 71 -28.22 -26.57 45.13
CA GLU A 71 -28.03 -27.80 45.92
C GLU A 71 -28.01 -29.06 45.03
N GLN A 72 -28.94 -29.18 44.11
CA GLN A 72 -28.97 -30.29 43.14
C GLN A 72 -27.70 -30.27 42.24
N ALA A 73 -27.32 -29.11 41.76
CA ALA A 73 -26.12 -28.96 40.95
C ALA A 73 -24.86 -29.40 41.74
N TRP A 74 -24.77 -29.03 43.02
CA TRP A 74 -23.67 -29.45 43.88
C TRP A 74 -23.65 -30.97 44.08
N GLN A 75 -24.78 -31.60 44.38
CA GLN A 75 -24.89 -33.06 44.52
C GLN A 75 -24.44 -33.78 43.26
N HIS A 76 -24.84 -33.27 42.07
CA HIS A 76 -24.39 -33.83 40.79
C HIS A 76 -22.89 -33.61 40.54
N THR A 77 -22.30 -32.49 40.98
CA THR A 77 -20.84 -32.30 40.86
C THR A 77 -20.06 -33.20 41.83
N GLN A 78 -20.66 -33.66 42.94
CA GLN A 78 -20.02 -34.59 43.89
C GLN A 78 -20.26 -36.06 43.53
N ALA A 79 -21.14 -36.36 42.58
CA ALA A 79 -21.41 -37.72 42.15
C ALA A 79 -20.20 -38.37 41.46
N LEU A 80 -20.12 -39.71 41.52
CA LEU A 80 -19.00 -40.46 40.93
C LEU A 80 -18.91 -40.37 39.40
N ASP A 81 -20.01 -40.03 38.74
CA ASP A 81 -20.13 -39.84 37.30
C ASP A 81 -19.90 -38.39 36.85
N ALA A 82 -19.55 -37.48 37.76
CA ALA A 82 -19.23 -36.09 37.41
C ALA A 82 -18.03 -36.04 36.45
N LEU A 83 -18.15 -35.20 35.45
CA LEU A 83 -17.09 -35.03 34.44
C LEU A 83 -15.88 -34.35 35.09
N HIS A 84 -14.70 -34.98 34.96
CA HIS A 84 -13.42 -34.38 35.34
C HIS A 84 -12.76 -33.71 34.14
N LEU A 85 -12.20 -32.53 34.36
CA LEU A 85 -11.41 -31.87 33.33
C LEU A 85 -10.03 -32.52 33.25
N HIS A 86 -9.62 -32.90 32.04
CA HIS A 86 -8.26 -33.34 31.75
C HIS A 86 -7.31 -32.19 31.46
N GLN A 87 -7.86 -31.02 31.11
CA GLN A 87 -7.10 -29.82 30.77
C GLN A 87 -7.89 -28.54 31.15
N ALA A 88 -7.18 -27.47 31.53
CA ALA A 88 -7.79 -26.20 31.95
C ALA A 88 -8.75 -25.58 30.95
N ASN A 89 -8.51 -25.78 29.65
CA ASN A 89 -9.29 -25.18 28.56
C ASN A 89 -10.12 -26.21 27.78
N GLN A 90 -10.45 -27.34 28.40
CA GLN A 90 -11.26 -28.38 27.76
C GLN A 90 -12.64 -27.83 27.37
N VAL A 91 -13.05 -28.09 26.13
CA VAL A 91 -14.37 -27.72 25.61
C VAL A 91 -15.38 -28.79 26.08
N LEU A 92 -16.42 -28.33 26.73
CA LEU A 92 -17.41 -29.22 27.34
C LEU A 92 -18.69 -29.37 26.53
N SER A 93 -19.05 -28.36 25.76
CA SER A 93 -20.26 -28.43 24.95
C SER A 93 -20.18 -27.63 23.65
N ALA A 94 -21.06 -28.01 22.72
CA ALA A 94 -21.33 -27.22 21.53
C ALA A 94 -21.97 -25.86 21.91
N PRO A 95 -21.91 -24.86 21.04
CA PRO A 95 -22.62 -23.59 21.22
C PRO A 95 -24.13 -23.82 21.46
N ASN A 96 -24.73 -23.02 22.31
CA ASN A 96 -26.14 -23.16 22.77
C ASN A 96 -26.47 -24.51 23.44
N GLY A 97 -25.46 -25.16 23.97
CA GLY A 97 -25.66 -26.37 24.77
C GLY A 97 -26.35 -26.09 26.11
N PRO A 98 -26.71 -27.17 26.84
CA PRO A 98 -27.29 -27.02 28.15
C PRO A 98 -26.32 -26.32 29.13
N PRO A 99 -26.83 -25.70 30.20
CA PRO A 99 -25.99 -25.12 31.24
C PRO A 99 -25.04 -26.15 31.84
N HIS A 100 -23.82 -25.73 32.13
CA HIS A 100 -22.83 -26.52 32.80
C HIS A 100 -22.51 -25.88 34.15
N TRP A 101 -22.38 -26.72 35.18
CA TRP A 101 -22.07 -26.30 36.52
C TRP A 101 -20.70 -26.88 36.92
N ALA A 102 -19.81 -26.02 37.39
CA ALA A 102 -18.52 -26.41 37.93
C ALA A 102 -18.50 -26.19 39.43
N GLY A 103 -18.19 -27.26 40.19
CA GLY A 103 -18.09 -27.22 41.64
C GLY A 103 -16.69 -27.53 42.13
N PHE A 104 -16.25 -26.80 43.15
CA PHE A 104 -15.00 -27.07 43.88
C PHE A 104 -15.05 -26.47 45.27
N SER A 105 -14.18 -26.97 46.16
CA SER A 105 -14.05 -26.46 47.54
C SER A 105 -12.70 -25.85 47.79
N VAL A 106 -12.67 -24.77 48.56
CA VAL A 106 -11.45 -24.07 48.97
C VAL A 106 -11.36 -24.03 50.49
N HIS A 107 -10.32 -24.62 51.06
CA HIS A 107 -10.09 -24.61 52.50
C HIS A 107 -9.45 -23.27 52.96
N GLN A 108 -9.73 -22.87 54.21
CA GLN A 108 -9.19 -21.64 54.81
C GLN A 108 -7.67 -21.50 54.66
N ALA A 109 -6.93 -22.59 54.73
CA ALA A 109 -5.47 -22.60 54.59
C ALA A 109 -4.96 -22.01 53.28
N VAL A 110 -5.76 -22.06 52.21
CA VAL A 110 -5.39 -21.53 50.88
C VAL A 110 -5.45 -20.00 50.85
N PHE A 111 -6.23 -19.38 51.71
CA PHE A 111 -6.39 -17.93 51.75
C PHE A 111 -5.16 -17.20 52.32
N GLY A 112 -4.32 -17.86 53.13
CA GLY A 112 -3.08 -17.27 53.65
C GLY A 112 -3.23 -15.91 54.34
N GLY A 113 -4.46 -15.60 54.86
CA GLY A 113 -4.79 -14.31 55.46
C GLY A 113 -5.09 -13.15 54.48
N SER A 114 -5.02 -13.40 53.18
CA SER A 114 -5.39 -12.43 52.13
C SER A 114 -6.65 -12.91 51.39
N GLY A 115 -7.51 -11.99 50.94
CA GLY A 115 -8.64 -12.34 50.09
C GLY A 115 -8.19 -13.01 48.78
N LEU A 116 -9.03 -13.87 48.23
CA LEU A 116 -8.78 -14.52 46.93
C LEU A 116 -9.79 -14.04 45.89
N TRP A 117 -9.30 -13.84 44.70
CA TRP A 117 -10.11 -13.51 43.56
C TRP A 117 -10.22 -14.71 42.61
N LEU A 118 -11.44 -15.06 42.25
CA LEU A 118 -11.72 -16.04 41.21
C LEU A 118 -11.96 -15.31 39.88
N SER A 119 -11.21 -15.65 38.87
CA SER A 119 -11.36 -15.10 37.52
C SER A 119 -11.77 -16.17 36.52
N LEU A 120 -12.74 -15.88 35.67
CA LEU A 120 -13.10 -16.69 34.50
C LEU A 120 -12.43 -16.10 33.28
N LYS A 121 -11.28 -16.64 32.88
CA LYS A 121 -10.46 -16.12 31.75
C LYS A 121 -11.13 -16.31 30.37
N SER A 122 -12.40 -15.96 30.27
CA SER A 122 -13.21 -16.01 29.05
C SER A 122 -14.01 -14.72 28.90
N PRO A 123 -13.51 -13.71 28.17
CA PRO A 123 -14.18 -12.41 28.05
C PRO A 123 -15.46 -12.46 27.24
N THR A 124 -15.64 -13.49 26.41
CA THR A 124 -16.81 -13.66 25.53
C THR A 124 -17.91 -14.51 26.14
N GLN A 125 -17.80 -14.88 27.43
CA GLN A 125 -18.83 -15.67 28.13
C GLN A 125 -19.96 -14.73 28.57
N ASP A 126 -21.17 -14.92 28.02
CA ASP A 126 -22.28 -13.99 28.20
C ASP A 126 -23.03 -14.19 29.54
N HIS A 127 -23.18 -15.42 30.01
CA HIS A 127 -23.95 -15.72 31.18
C HIS A 127 -23.17 -16.62 32.15
N SER A 128 -22.45 -15.97 33.06
CA SER A 128 -21.77 -16.62 34.20
C SER A 128 -22.47 -16.21 35.50
N ARG A 129 -22.82 -17.16 36.35
CA ARG A 129 -23.35 -16.93 37.68
C ARG A 129 -22.60 -17.79 38.68
N MET A 130 -22.41 -17.25 39.88
CA MET A 130 -21.71 -17.95 40.94
C MET A 130 -22.59 -17.99 42.18
N TRP A 131 -22.48 -19.09 42.90
CA TRP A 131 -23.04 -19.29 44.23
C TRP A 131 -21.95 -19.75 45.17
N LEU A 132 -22.04 -19.29 46.40
CA LEU A 132 -21.11 -19.65 47.47
C LEU A 132 -21.88 -20.29 48.62
N ARG A 133 -21.23 -21.27 49.28
CA ARG A 133 -21.66 -21.84 50.55
C ARG A 133 -20.47 -21.75 51.50
N VAL A 134 -20.60 -20.92 52.52
CA VAL A 134 -19.56 -20.68 53.53
C VAL A 134 -19.81 -21.59 54.71
N ASP A 135 -18.82 -22.41 55.09
CA ASP A 135 -18.84 -23.28 56.27
C ASP A 135 -20.13 -24.13 56.39
N GLY A 136 -20.63 -24.64 55.27
CA GLY A 136 -21.80 -25.50 55.22
C GLY A 136 -23.16 -24.82 55.40
N GLN A 137 -23.24 -23.49 55.34
CA GLN A 137 -24.48 -22.69 55.33
C GLN A 137 -25.27 -22.86 54.04
N ASP A 138 -26.35 -22.10 53.87
CA ASP A 138 -27.15 -22.10 52.65
C ASP A 138 -26.41 -21.46 51.45
N TRP A 139 -26.75 -21.92 50.24
CA TRP A 139 -26.20 -21.36 48.99
C TRP A 139 -26.66 -19.93 48.80
N GLN A 140 -25.72 -19.01 48.63
CA GLN A 140 -25.96 -17.61 48.33
C GLN A 140 -25.48 -17.27 46.94
N ALA A 141 -26.34 -16.59 46.13
CA ALA A 141 -25.92 -16.07 44.86
C ALA A 141 -24.89 -14.93 45.06
N TRP A 142 -23.76 -15.04 44.38
CA TRP A 142 -22.67 -14.09 44.55
C TRP A 142 -22.44 -13.28 43.25
N PRO A 143 -22.63 -11.96 43.31
CA PRO A 143 -22.47 -11.12 42.11
C PRO A 143 -21.01 -11.06 41.68
N ASP A 144 -20.77 -10.86 40.39
CA ASP A 144 -19.43 -10.53 39.93
C ASP A 144 -19.04 -9.10 40.34
N MET A 145 -17.73 -8.78 40.32
CA MET A 145 -17.21 -7.49 40.78
C MET A 145 -17.71 -6.31 39.95
N GLN A 146 -18.09 -6.52 38.68
CA GLN A 146 -18.69 -5.51 37.84
C GLN A 146 -20.14 -5.22 38.26
N GLN A 147 -20.91 -6.27 38.63
CA GLN A 147 -22.29 -6.10 39.07
C GLN A 147 -22.37 -5.55 40.50
N SER A 148 -21.39 -5.86 41.34
CA SER A 148 -21.31 -5.29 42.69
C SER A 148 -20.78 -3.87 42.74
N GLY A 149 -20.27 -3.33 41.61
CA GLY A 149 -19.65 -2.00 41.54
C GLY A 149 -18.23 -1.93 42.08
N GLU A 150 -17.60 -3.07 42.38
CA GLU A 150 -16.22 -3.14 42.90
C GLU A 150 -15.16 -2.89 41.83
N GLY A 151 -15.54 -2.87 40.55
CA GLY A 151 -14.66 -2.52 39.44
C GLY A 151 -15.03 -3.19 38.12
N SER A 152 -14.45 -2.70 37.03
CA SER A 152 -14.59 -3.30 35.70
C SER A 152 -13.32 -4.01 35.30
N TYR A 153 -13.44 -5.25 34.84
CA TYR A 153 -12.32 -6.11 34.47
C TYR A 153 -12.54 -6.74 33.09
N LEU A 154 -11.46 -7.17 32.45
CA LEU A 154 -11.53 -7.85 31.15
C LEU A 154 -12.38 -9.12 31.19
N PHE A 155 -12.37 -9.83 32.32
CA PHE A 155 -13.05 -11.09 32.52
C PHE A 155 -14.08 -10.99 33.65
N PRO A 156 -15.10 -11.89 33.75
CA PRO A 156 -15.90 -12.02 34.95
C PRO A 156 -15.02 -12.38 36.14
N MET A 157 -15.18 -11.64 37.23
CA MET A 157 -14.39 -11.81 38.45
C MET A 157 -15.26 -11.77 39.69
N TRP A 158 -14.86 -12.54 40.69
CA TRP A 158 -15.53 -12.60 41.96
C TRP A 158 -14.52 -12.50 43.10
N ASN A 159 -14.85 -11.69 44.09
CA ASN A 159 -14.10 -11.58 45.31
C ASN A 159 -14.63 -12.66 46.29
N LEU A 160 -13.78 -13.58 46.69
CA LEU A 160 -14.18 -14.69 47.55
C LEU A 160 -14.06 -14.31 49.04
N PRO A 161 -15.11 -14.49 49.85
CA PRO A 161 -15.03 -14.27 51.29
C PRO A 161 -14.11 -15.32 51.95
N VAL A 162 -13.40 -14.92 53.00
CA VAL A 162 -12.53 -15.83 53.75
C VAL A 162 -13.42 -16.70 54.68
N PRO A 163 -13.46 -18.02 54.48
CA PRO A 163 -14.27 -18.90 55.32
C PRO A 163 -13.56 -19.17 56.65
N ALA A 164 -14.29 -19.62 57.69
CA ALA A 164 -13.71 -20.11 58.93
C ALA A 164 -13.10 -21.52 58.77
N GLN A 165 -13.67 -22.37 57.93
CA GLN A 165 -13.16 -23.70 57.63
C GLN A 165 -13.07 -23.99 56.13
N GLN A 166 -14.20 -23.92 55.41
CA GLN A 166 -14.31 -24.31 54.01
C GLN A 166 -15.29 -23.42 53.26
N LEU A 167 -14.92 -23.07 52.03
CA LEU A 167 -15.76 -22.39 51.06
C LEU A 167 -16.06 -23.30 49.89
N ASP A 168 -17.34 -23.64 49.70
CA ASP A 168 -17.80 -24.34 48.51
C ASP A 168 -18.24 -23.33 47.46
N VAL A 169 -17.74 -23.52 46.25
CA VAL A 169 -17.96 -22.62 45.12
C VAL A 169 -18.65 -23.36 43.99
N LEU A 170 -19.70 -22.79 43.44
CA LEU A 170 -20.45 -23.32 42.33
C LEU A 170 -20.59 -22.26 41.24
N VAL A 171 -20.08 -22.56 40.05
CA VAL A 171 -20.12 -21.64 38.89
C VAL A 171 -20.98 -22.26 37.80
N ARG A 172 -22.04 -21.58 37.40
CA ARG A 172 -22.89 -21.93 36.27
C ARG A 172 -22.50 -21.14 35.05
N LEU A 173 -22.22 -21.83 33.95
CA LEU A 173 -22.00 -21.23 32.65
C LEU A 173 -23.11 -21.67 31.68
N GLN A 174 -23.70 -20.69 31.04
CA GLN A 174 -24.65 -20.87 29.96
C GLN A 174 -24.36 -19.81 28.89
N GLY A 175 -24.38 -20.15 27.62
CA GLY A 175 -24.11 -19.15 26.63
C GLY A 175 -24.18 -19.66 25.20
N VAL A 176 -24.13 -18.74 24.30
CA VAL A 176 -24.15 -18.94 22.86
C VAL A 176 -22.80 -19.50 22.36
N ASN A 177 -21.75 -19.33 23.16
CA ASN A 177 -20.40 -19.82 22.85
C ASN A 177 -20.20 -21.26 23.40
N ARG A 178 -19.10 -21.91 22.96
CA ARG A 178 -18.62 -23.15 23.58
C ARG A 178 -18.32 -22.91 25.05
N ILE A 179 -18.76 -23.83 25.91
CA ILE A 179 -18.54 -23.73 27.34
C ILE A 179 -17.17 -24.31 27.69
N GLN A 180 -16.39 -23.51 28.36
CA GLN A 180 -15.09 -23.84 28.95
C GLN A 180 -15.04 -23.22 30.35
N PHE A 181 -14.30 -23.83 31.26
CA PHE A 181 -14.10 -23.30 32.60
C PHE A 181 -12.61 -22.93 32.83
N PRO A 182 -12.07 -21.92 32.18
CA PRO A 182 -10.73 -21.41 32.45
C PRO A 182 -10.74 -20.60 33.76
N LEU A 183 -11.10 -21.26 34.86
CA LEU A 183 -11.14 -20.64 36.18
C LEU A 183 -9.73 -20.57 36.76
N ASP A 184 -9.38 -19.40 37.28
CA ASP A 184 -8.10 -19.16 37.91
C ASP A 184 -8.28 -18.41 39.23
N LEU A 185 -7.65 -18.96 40.29
CA LEU A 185 -7.71 -18.43 41.64
C LEU A 185 -6.40 -17.71 41.96
N GLN A 186 -6.48 -16.44 42.28
CA GLN A 186 -5.29 -15.59 42.47
C GLN A 186 -5.49 -14.64 43.68
N THR A 187 -4.37 -14.23 44.26
CA THR A 187 -4.40 -13.10 45.20
C THR A 187 -4.60 -11.77 44.41
N PRO A 188 -5.21 -10.73 45.01
CA PRO A 188 -5.37 -9.42 44.36
C PRO A 188 -4.07 -8.85 43.83
N GLN A 189 -2.95 -9.07 44.54
CA GLN A 189 -1.64 -8.58 44.15
C GLN A 189 -1.09 -9.31 42.94
N ALA A 190 -1.19 -10.64 42.87
CA ALA A 190 -0.74 -11.44 41.74
C ALA A 190 -1.56 -11.12 40.49
N PHE A 191 -2.89 -11.01 40.66
CA PHE A 191 -3.78 -10.57 39.60
C PHE A 191 -3.39 -9.17 39.05
N GLY A 192 -3.19 -8.19 39.94
CA GLY A 192 -2.81 -6.85 39.55
C GLY A 192 -1.54 -6.83 38.69
N GLN A 193 -0.50 -7.59 39.09
CA GLN A 193 0.75 -7.68 38.31
C GLN A 193 0.57 -8.33 36.93
N GLN A 194 -0.27 -9.34 36.81
CA GLN A 194 -0.55 -9.98 35.55
C GLN A 194 -1.44 -9.11 34.66
N HIS A 195 -2.45 -8.50 35.24
CA HIS A 195 -3.45 -7.72 34.53
C HIS A 195 -2.86 -6.45 33.91
N TRP A 196 -2.05 -5.70 34.65
CA TRP A 196 -1.45 -4.48 34.11
C TRP A 196 -0.48 -4.75 32.96
N ARG A 197 0.28 -5.88 33.02
CA ARG A 197 1.14 -6.31 31.91
C ARG A 197 0.34 -6.60 30.64
N LEU A 198 -0.77 -7.31 30.80
CA LEU A 198 -1.67 -7.60 29.69
C LEU A 198 -2.28 -6.33 29.09
N MET A 199 -2.73 -5.40 29.94
CA MET A 199 -3.27 -4.10 29.52
C MET A 199 -2.25 -3.26 28.76
N LEU A 200 -1.02 -3.23 29.22
CA LEU A 200 0.06 -2.49 28.58
C LEU A 200 0.36 -3.09 27.20
N LEU A 201 0.43 -4.40 27.08
CA LEU A 201 0.63 -5.10 25.81
C LEU A 201 -0.54 -4.82 24.84
N MET A 202 -1.77 -4.92 25.31
CA MET A 202 -2.97 -4.62 24.50
C MET A 202 -2.97 -3.17 24.03
N GLY A 203 -2.63 -2.22 24.92
CA GLY A 203 -2.52 -0.81 24.58
C GLY A 203 -1.45 -0.54 23.51
N ALA A 204 -0.28 -1.16 23.66
CA ALA A 204 0.81 -1.03 22.68
C ALA A 204 0.42 -1.58 21.31
N VAL A 205 -0.25 -2.74 21.27
CA VAL A 205 -0.71 -3.36 20.01
C VAL A 205 -1.80 -2.53 19.32
N LEU A 206 -2.73 -1.93 20.09
CA LEU A 206 -3.79 -1.07 19.53
C LEU A 206 -3.32 0.33 19.17
N ALA A 207 -2.22 0.80 19.76
CA ALA A 207 -1.70 2.15 19.49
C ALA A 207 -1.33 2.35 18.02
N VAL A 208 -0.74 1.34 17.38
CA VAL A 208 -0.30 1.44 15.97
C VAL A 208 -1.47 1.64 15.01
N PRO A 209 -2.52 0.80 14.98
CA PRO A 209 -3.66 1.04 14.11
C PRO A 209 -4.40 2.35 14.44
N LEU A 210 -4.48 2.73 15.71
CA LEU A 210 -5.08 4.00 16.12
C LEU A 210 -4.31 5.21 15.56
N LEU A 211 -2.97 5.20 15.66
CA LEU A 211 -2.14 6.25 15.09
C LEU A 211 -2.27 6.33 13.58
N LEU A 212 -2.38 5.18 12.89
CA LEU A 212 -2.61 5.14 11.45
C LEU A 212 -3.98 5.71 11.06
N VAL A 213 -5.02 5.46 11.86
CA VAL A 213 -6.35 6.08 11.67
C VAL A 213 -6.26 7.59 11.83
N LEU A 214 -5.62 8.08 12.90
CA LEU A 214 -5.44 9.51 13.14
C LEU A 214 -4.64 10.17 12.01
N TYR A 215 -3.58 9.52 11.54
CA TYR A 215 -2.81 9.98 10.38
C TYR A 215 -3.67 10.03 9.12
N ALA A 216 -4.46 8.99 8.83
CA ALA A 216 -5.38 8.98 7.69
C ALA A 216 -6.42 10.11 7.77
N LEU A 217 -6.98 10.34 8.95
CA LEU A 217 -7.92 11.45 9.19
C LEU A 217 -7.28 12.82 8.96
N SER A 218 -6.03 13.00 9.34
CA SER A 218 -5.28 14.25 9.08
C SER A 218 -5.02 14.50 7.58
N LEU A 219 -5.00 13.46 6.76
CA LEU A 219 -4.83 13.55 5.31
C LEU A 219 -6.15 13.82 4.55
N MET A 220 -7.29 13.50 5.14
CA MET A 220 -8.61 13.62 4.49
C MET A 220 -8.95 15.03 3.96
N PRO A 221 -8.64 16.13 4.66
CA PRO A 221 -8.91 17.48 4.14
C PRO A 221 -8.13 17.79 2.85
N HIS A 222 -7.01 17.10 2.64
CA HIS A 222 -6.12 17.31 1.51
C HIS A 222 -6.28 16.29 0.38
N LEU A 223 -7.01 15.20 0.63
CA LEU A 223 -7.14 14.05 -0.26
C LEU A 223 -8.55 13.47 -0.18
N SER A 224 -9.43 13.88 -1.06
CA SER A 224 -10.79 13.33 -1.18
C SER A 224 -10.76 11.97 -1.90
N SER A 225 -10.20 10.94 -1.22
CA SER A 225 -10.14 9.58 -1.77
C SER A 225 -11.17 8.68 -1.08
N PRO A 226 -12.13 8.07 -1.81
CA PRO A 226 -13.06 7.10 -1.24
C PRO A 226 -12.36 5.90 -0.59
N ALA A 227 -11.19 5.50 -1.10
CA ALA A 227 -10.40 4.42 -0.54
C ALA A 227 -9.88 4.74 0.86
N LEU A 228 -9.55 6.02 1.13
CA LEU A 228 -9.10 6.46 2.45
C LEU A 228 -10.24 6.42 3.49
N TRP A 229 -11.45 6.81 3.11
CA TRP A 229 -12.64 6.67 3.95
C TRP A 229 -12.95 5.22 4.30
N LEU A 230 -12.91 4.34 3.29
CA LEU A 230 -13.09 2.90 3.51
C LEU A 230 -12.01 2.31 4.40
N PHE A 231 -10.76 2.74 4.24
CA PHE A 231 -9.68 2.34 5.14
C PHE A 231 -9.96 2.72 6.60
N VAL A 232 -10.32 3.99 6.85
CA VAL A 232 -10.63 4.45 8.21
C VAL A 232 -11.79 3.66 8.80
N LEU A 233 -12.87 3.45 8.02
CA LEU A 233 -14.01 2.64 8.45
C LEU A 233 -13.59 1.22 8.83
N MET A 234 -12.81 0.56 7.98
CA MET A 234 -12.31 -0.80 8.21
C MET A 234 -11.42 -0.87 9.46
N ALA A 235 -10.49 0.06 9.61
CA ALA A 235 -9.57 0.09 10.75
C ALA A 235 -10.31 0.37 12.07
N VAL A 236 -11.31 1.24 12.07
CA VAL A 236 -12.17 1.48 13.26
C VAL A 236 -12.96 0.23 13.60
N CYS A 237 -13.58 -0.41 12.61
CA CYS A 237 -14.32 -1.67 12.84
C CYS A 237 -13.41 -2.76 13.40
N GLU A 238 -12.18 -2.88 12.90
CA GLU A 238 -11.19 -3.85 13.38
C GLU A 238 -10.77 -3.58 14.82
N ILE A 239 -10.53 -2.31 15.20
CA ILE A 239 -10.25 -1.91 16.58
C ILE A 239 -11.42 -2.26 17.50
N VAL A 240 -12.66 -2.01 17.08
CA VAL A 240 -13.85 -2.37 17.86
C VAL A 240 -13.97 -3.88 18.02
N CYS A 241 -13.75 -4.66 16.96
CA CYS A 241 -13.76 -6.11 17.00
C CYS A 241 -12.69 -6.67 17.95
N ALA A 242 -11.45 -6.17 17.85
CA ALA A 242 -10.36 -6.55 18.72
C ALA A 242 -10.65 -6.19 20.19
N SER A 243 -11.21 -5.01 20.43
CA SER A 243 -11.61 -4.57 21.78
C SER A 243 -12.75 -5.42 22.36
N TRP A 244 -13.70 -5.84 21.53
CA TRP A 244 -14.75 -6.77 21.98
C TRP A 244 -14.20 -8.14 22.33
N ILE A 245 -13.41 -8.74 21.44
CA ILE A 245 -12.86 -10.10 21.64
C ILE A 245 -11.95 -10.16 22.86
N SER A 246 -11.20 -9.10 23.13
CA SER A 246 -10.32 -9.01 24.30
C SER A 246 -11.04 -8.66 25.61
N GLY A 247 -12.31 -8.26 25.56
CA GLY A 247 -13.06 -7.76 26.72
C GLY A 247 -12.79 -6.29 27.03
N LEU A 248 -11.90 -5.63 26.30
CA LEU A 248 -11.52 -4.22 26.50
C LEU A 248 -12.71 -3.29 26.29
N LEU A 249 -13.65 -3.64 25.40
CA LEU A 249 -14.83 -2.82 25.13
C LEU A 249 -15.71 -2.65 26.38
N CYS A 250 -15.92 -3.72 27.17
CA CYS A 250 -16.66 -3.66 28.42
C CYS A 250 -15.90 -2.91 29.52
N LEU A 251 -14.57 -2.95 29.48
CA LEU A 251 -13.72 -2.19 30.39
C LEU A 251 -13.79 -0.68 30.11
N LEU A 252 -13.72 -0.29 28.85
CA LEU A 252 -13.78 1.12 28.42
C LEU A 252 -15.19 1.71 28.60
N TRP A 253 -16.21 0.86 28.55
CA TRP A 253 -17.62 1.28 28.70
C TRP A 253 -18.32 0.40 29.76
N PRO A 254 -18.17 0.70 31.05
CA PRO A 254 -18.68 -0.15 32.14
C PRO A 254 -20.20 -0.39 32.14
N GLY A 255 -20.97 0.52 31.52
CA GLY A 255 -22.41 0.36 31.35
C GLY A 255 -22.84 -0.61 30.23
N LEU A 256 -21.89 -1.11 29.43
CA LEU A 256 -22.19 -2.01 28.33
C LEU A 256 -22.17 -3.45 28.82
N SER A 257 -23.30 -4.14 28.68
CA SER A 257 -23.35 -5.57 28.98
C SER A 257 -22.55 -6.38 27.97
N ARG A 258 -22.05 -7.55 28.37
CA ARG A 258 -21.27 -8.43 27.47
C ARG A 258 -22.05 -8.88 26.24
N SER A 259 -23.36 -9.07 26.36
CA SER A 259 -24.25 -9.38 25.23
C SER A 259 -24.35 -8.21 24.26
N GLN A 260 -24.48 -6.98 24.77
CA GLN A 260 -24.45 -5.77 23.92
C GLN A 260 -23.09 -5.58 23.24
N ALA A 261 -22.00 -5.81 23.96
CA ALA A 261 -20.66 -5.79 23.38
C ALA A 261 -20.50 -6.81 22.24
N ALA A 262 -21.10 -8.01 22.40
CA ALA A 262 -21.11 -9.03 21.36
C ALA A 262 -21.92 -8.60 20.11
N MET A 263 -23.02 -7.90 20.28
CA MET A 263 -23.78 -7.32 19.16
C MET A 263 -22.97 -6.26 18.42
N VAL A 264 -22.33 -5.34 19.15
CA VAL A 264 -21.47 -4.29 18.57
C VAL A 264 -20.31 -4.90 17.81
N GLY A 265 -19.62 -5.88 18.39
CA GLY A 265 -18.52 -6.59 17.74
C GLY A 265 -18.96 -7.33 16.48
N SER A 266 -20.06 -8.07 16.53
CA SER A 266 -20.59 -8.80 15.37
C SER A 266 -21.03 -7.87 14.24
N PHE A 267 -21.67 -6.75 14.57
CA PHE A 267 -22.03 -5.72 13.59
C PHE A 267 -20.77 -5.08 12.96
N SER A 268 -19.76 -4.78 13.78
CA SER A 268 -18.48 -4.25 13.27
C SER A 268 -17.79 -5.22 12.33
N TYR A 269 -17.82 -6.53 12.59
CA TYR A 269 -17.32 -7.55 11.66
C TYR A 269 -18.06 -7.51 10.32
N TRP A 270 -19.38 -7.41 10.36
CA TRP A 270 -20.18 -7.30 9.14
C TRP A 270 -19.80 -6.06 8.32
N VAL A 271 -19.73 -4.89 8.95
CA VAL A 271 -19.31 -3.64 8.29
C VAL A 271 -17.91 -3.77 7.69
N LEU A 272 -16.97 -4.39 8.44
CA LEU A 272 -15.59 -4.62 8.00
C LEU A 272 -15.55 -5.41 6.69
N PHE A 273 -16.30 -6.51 6.57
CA PHE A 273 -16.30 -7.34 5.38
C PHE A 273 -16.94 -6.66 4.18
N VAL A 274 -18.06 -5.97 4.37
CA VAL A 274 -18.68 -5.16 3.30
C VAL A 274 -17.72 -4.07 2.82
N ALA A 275 -17.11 -3.34 3.74
CA ALA A 275 -16.16 -2.28 3.42
C ALA A 275 -14.91 -2.84 2.69
N SER A 276 -14.43 -4.05 3.07
CA SER A 276 -13.28 -4.69 2.45
C SER A 276 -13.50 -5.04 0.98
N ILE A 277 -14.72 -5.44 0.60
CA ILE A 277 -15.08 -5.69 -0.80
C ILE A 277 -15.00 -4.39 -1.60
N HIS A 278 -15.60 -3.32 -1.09
CA HIS A 278 -15.56 -2.03 -1.76
C HIS A 278 -14.14 -1.45 -1.84
N HIS A 279 -13.36 -1.60 -0.76
CA HIS A 279 -11.95 -1.22 -0.76
C HIS A 279 -11.15 -2.00 -1.82
N ALA A 280 -11.32 -3.33 -1.90
CA ALA A 280 -10.64 -4.15 -2.89
C ALA A 280 -11.01 -3.76 -4.33
N ARG A 281 -12.28 -3.44 -4.60
CA ARG A 281 -12.74 -2.96 -5.92
C ARG A 281 -12.05 -1.67 -6.33
N LEU A 282 -11.93 -0.70 -5.42
CA LEU A 282 -11.25 0.57 -5.68
C LEU A 282 -9.73 0.36 -5.79
N PHE A 283 -9.15 -0.38 -4.86
CA PHE A 283 -7.70 -0.61 -4.79
C PHE A 283 -7.16 -1.34 -6.03
N LEU A 284 -7.84 -2.39 -6.48
CA LEU A 284 -7.45 -3.20 -7.63
C LEU A 284 -7.92 -2.62 -8.98
N ASN A 285 -8.72 -1.56 -8.96
CA ASN A 285 -9.40 -1.01 -10.14
C ASN A 285 -10.07 -2.10 -10.98
N THR A 286 -10.91 -2.92 -10.31
CA THR A 286 -11.46 -4.15 -10.88
C THR A 286 -12.36 -3.89 -12.09
N VAL A 287 -13.02 -2.72 -12.14
CA VAL A 287 -13.88 -2.32 -13.28
C VAL A 287 -13.10 -2.38 -14.59
N GLN A 288 -11.89 -1.84 -14.62
CA GLN A 288 -11.11 -1.72 -15.87
C GLN A 288 -10.20 -2.94 -16.10
N ARG A 289 -9.65 -3.53 -15.02
CA ARG A 289 -8.62 -4.57 -15.14
C ARG A 289 -9.14 -6.01 -15.04
N HIS A 290 -10.25 -6.22 -14.31
CA HIS A 290 -10.76 -7.54 -14.00
C HIS A 290 -12.30 -7.56 -13.96
N PRO A 291 -13.01 -7.42 -15.10
CA PRO A 291 -14.47 -7.28 -15.12
C PRO A 291 -15.20 -8.47 -14.49
N LEU A 292 -14.77 -9.71 -14.73
CA LEU A 292 -15.36 -10.89 -14.09
C LEU A 292 -15.19 -10.88 -12.56
N ALA A 293 -14.02 -10.47 -12.06
CA ALA A 293 -13.80 -10.35 -10.63
C ALA A 293 -14.66 -9.21 -10.02
N HIS A 294 -14.92 -8.15 -10.79
CA HIS A 294 -15.81 -7.07 -10.38
C HIS A 294 -17.23 -7.57 -10.13
N GLU A 295 -17.78 -8.38 -11.04
CA GLU A 295 -19.12 -8.97 -10.89
C GLU A 295 -19.19 -9.96 -9.72
N LEU A 296 -18.17 -10.81 -9.56
CA LEU A 296 -18.10 -11.72 -8.42
C LEU A 296 -18.02 -10.97 -7.08
N LEU A 297 -17.27 -9.88 -7.01
CA LEU A 297 -17.21 -9.03 -5.82
C LEU A 297 -18.53 -8.31 -5.56
N ASN A 298 -19.25 -7.89 -6.60
CA ASN A 298 -20.60 -7.35 -6.46
C ASN A 298 -21.56 -8.39 -5.87
N LEU A 299 -21.56 -9.59 -6.40
CA LEU A 299 -22.36 -10.69 -5.86
C LEU A 299 -22.00 -10.98 -4.41
N GLY A 300 -20.70 -11.01 -4.08
CA GLY A 300 -20.23 -11.15 -2.71
C GLY A 300 -20.73 -10.04 -1.79
N ALA A 301 -20.72 -8.77 -2.25
CA ALA A 301 -21.27 -7.66 -1.48
C ALA A 301 -22.78 -7.82 -1.23
N TRP A 302 -23.54 -8.22 -2.24
CA TRP A 302 -24.98 -8.50 -2.09
C TRP A 302 -25.25 -9.62 -1.09
N LEU A 303 -24.46 -10.70 -1.11
CA LEU A 303 -24.59 -11.77 -0.11
C LEU A 303 -24.35 -11.25 1.31
N TRP A 304 -23.35 -10.39 1.51
CA TRP A 304 -23.10 -9.76 2.80
C TRP A 304 -24.21 -8.78 3.21
N TYR A 305 -24.81 -8.03 2.28
CA TYR A 305 -25.97 -7.17 2.59
C TYR A 305 -27.20 -7.97 3.02
N LEU A 306 -27.44 -9.13 2.41
CA LEU A 306 -28.54 -10.03 2.79
C LEU A 306 -28.31 -10.70 4.15
N TRP A 307 -27.08 -10.72 4.64
CA TRP A 307 -26.72 -11.31 5.92
C TRP A 307 -27.44 -10.68 7.11
N VAL A 308 -27.62 -9.35 7.12
CA VAL A 308 -28.24 -8.62 8.24
C VAL A 308 -29.68 -9.08 8.51
N PRO A 309 -30.58 -9.12 7.52
CA PRO A 309 -31.91 -9.65 7.73
C PRO A 309 -31.91 -11.15 8.07
N LEU A 310 -30.96 -11.92 7.53
CA LEU A 310 -30.81 -13.34 7.84
C LEU A 310 -30.42 -13.56 9.30
N CYS A 311 -29.64 -12.66 9.90
CA CYS A 311 -29.26 -12.67 11.30
C CYS A 311 -30.48 -12.63 12.25
N ALA A 312 -31.56 -11.99 11.84
CA ALA A 312 -32.80 -11.90 12.63
C ALA A 312 -33.58 -13.23 12.65
N TRP A 313 -33.30 -14.13 11.70
CA TRP A 313 -34.07 -15.37 11.52
C TRP A 313 -33.34 -16.62 11.99
N LEU A 314 -32.00 -16.63 11.92
CA LEU A 314 -31.20 -17.81 12.28
C LEU A 314 -30.82 -17.79 13.76
N GLN A 315 -30.77 -18.99 14.36
CA GLN A 315 -30.24 -19.12 15.71
C GLN A 315 -28.79 -18.64 15.80
N PRO A 316 -28.38 -17.98 16.87
CA PRO A 316 -27.06 -17.38 17.02
C PRO A 316 -25.86 -18.29 16.72
N SER A 317 -25.99 -19.59 17.01
CA SER A 317 -24.92 -20.58 16.74
C SER A 317 -24.65 -20.82 15.26
N TRP A 318 -25.69 -21.01 14.47
CA TRP A 318 -25.60 -21.18 13.02
C TRP A 318 -25.05 -19.92 12.36
N LEU A 319 -25.47 -18.78 12.84
CA LEU A 319 -25.04 -17.48 12.36
C LEU A 319 -23.54 -17.31 12.47
N ARG A 320 -22.96 -17.62 13.62
CA ARG A 320 -21.51 -17.51 13.84
C ARG A 320 -20.71 -18.46 12.96
N THR A 321 -21.19 -19.70 12.79
CA THR A 321 -20.52 -20.67 11.93
C THR A 321 -20.54 -20.23 10.47
N LEU A 322 -21.68 -19.75 9.97
CA LEU A 322 -21.81 -19.22 8.63
C LEU A 322 -20.94 -17.96 8.44
N LEU A 323 -20.89 -17.07 9.42
CA LEU A 323 -20.01 -15.90 9.41
C LEU A 323 -18.54 -16.31 9.27
N LEU A 324 -18.07 -17.26 10.08
CA LEU A 324 -16.68 -17.73 10.03
C LEU A 324 -16.33 -18.41 8.71
N VAL A 325 -17.23 -19.24 8.18
CA VAL A 325 -17.05 -19.85 6.84
C VAL A 325 -17.01 -18.78 5.78
N GLY A 326 -17.97 -17.84 5.78
CA GLY A 326 -18.02 -16.73 4.84
C GLY A 326 -16.77 -15.87 4.90
N CYS A 327 -16.27 -15.54 6.10
CA CYS A 327 -15.03 -14.80 6.27
C CYS A 327 -13.81 -15.55 5.72
N SER A 328 -13.72 -16.86 5.93
CA SER A 328 -12.62 -17.69 5.43
C SER A 328 -12.63 -17.77 3.90
N VAL A 329 -13.80 -17.97 3.30
CA VAL A 329 -13.97 -17.97 1.84
C VAL A 329 -13.62 -16.59 1.26
N HIS A 330 -14.14 -15.52 1.86
CA HIS A 330 -13.86 -14.15 1.45
C HIS A 330 -12.35 -13.86 1.44
N ALA A 331 -11.66 -14.15 2.53
CA ALA A 331 -10.22 -13.93 2.66
C ALA A 331 -9.42 -14.70 1.59
N THR A 332 -9.79 -15.95 1.35
CA THR A 332 -9.14 -16.80 0.33
C THR A 332 -9.36 -16.23 -1.08
N CYS A 333 -10.57 -15.77 -1.40
CA CYS A 333 -10.88 -15.11 -2.66
C CYS A 333 -10.07 -13.83 -2.86
N MET A 334 -9.97 -12.99 -1.81
CA MET A 334 -9.19 -11.75 -1.86
C MET A 334 -7.71 -12.01 -2.05
N MET A 335 -7.15 -13.02 -1.39
CA MET A 335 -5.76 -13.42 -1.58
C MET A 335 -5.51 -13.93 -3.01
N GLY A 336 -6.40 -14.75 -3.55
CA GLY A 336 -6.33 -15.24 -4.94
C GLY A 336 -6.38 -14.09 -5.97
N LEU A 337 -7.24 -13.11 -5.72
CA LEU A 337 -7.36 -11.92 -6.57
C LEU A 337 -6.09 -11.05 -6.51
N ALA A 338 -5.53 -10.86 -5.31
CA ALA A 338 -4.28 -10.15 -5.12
C ALA A 338 -3.11 -10.83 -5.83
N TRP A 339 -3.02 -12.15 -5.72
CA TRP A 339 -2.01 -12.96 -6.41
C TRP A 339 -2.11 -12.87 -7.93
N ARG A 340 -3.34 -13.01 -8.48
CA ARG A 340 -3.58 -12.84 -9.93
C ARG A 340 -3.19 -11.45 -10.42
N SER A 341 -3.57 -10.41 -9.68
CA SER A 341 -3.24 -9.03 -10.02
C SER A 341 -1.74 -8.77 -9.97
N TRP A 342 -1.05 -9.35 -8.98
CA TRP A 342 0.41 -9.24 -8.86
C TRP A 342 1.16 -9.94 -10.00
N ARG A 343 0.67 -11.10 -10.48
CA ARG A 343 1.25 -11.77 -11.65
C ARG A 343 1.17 -10.93 -12.92
N LEU A 344 0.11 -10.15 -13.07
CA LEU A 344 -0.08 -9.30 -14.24
C LEU A 344 0.74 -8.01 -14.16
N ASN A 345 0.79 -7.37 -13.00
CA ASN A 345 1.51 -6.13 -12.77
C ASN A 345 2.13 -6.13 -11.36
N PRO A 346 3.36 -6.59 -11.18
CA PRO A 346 4.00 -6.65 -9.87
C PRO A 346 4.22 -5.26 -9.29
N SER A 347 3.60 -4.99 -8.14
CA SER A 347 3.77 -3.75 -7.39
C SER A 347 3.92 -4.01 -5.90
N THR A 348 4.63 -3.14 -5.18
CA THR A 348 4.80 -3.23 -3.73
C THR A 348 3.46 -3.14 -3.00
N GLN A 349 2.51 -2.36 -3.52
CA GLN A 349 1.17 -2.23 -2.96
C GLN A 349 0.39 -3.54 -2.98
N LEU A 350 0.46 -4.29 -4.08
CA LEU A 350 -0.20 -5.59 -4.20
C LEU A 350 0.41 -6.62 -3.24
N VAL A 351 1.73 -6.53 -2.97
CA VAL A 351 2.39 -7.37 -1.96
C VAL A 351 1.84 -7.07 -0.57
N VAL A 352 1.73 -5.78 -0.19
CA VAL A 352 1.15 -5.38 1.11
C VAL A 352 -0.31 -5.81 1.22
N PHE A 353 -1.12 -5.61 0.16
CA PHE A 353 -2.50 -6.05 0.12
C PHE A 353 -2.63 -7.58 0.24
N ALA A 354 -1.79 -8.35 -0.45
CA ALA A 354 -1.78 -9.81 -0.34
C ALA A 354 -1.33 -10.27 1.05
N SER A 355 -0.34 -9.61 1.66
CA SER A 355 0.13 -9.91 3.02
C SER A 355 -0.97 -9.74 4.07
N MET A 356 -1.79 -8.72 3.92
CA MET A 356 -2.96 -8.49 4.77
C MET A 356 -3.90 -9.70 4.75
N TRP A 357 -4.29 -10.15 3.56
CA TRP A 357 -5.19 -11.30 3.44
C TRP A 357 -4.54 -12.62 3.83
N LEU A 358 -3.21 -12.75 3.66
CA LEU A 358 -2.47 -13.91 4.13
C LEU A 358 -2.51 -14.01 5.66
N VAL A 359 -2.32 -12.91 6.39
CA VAL A 359 -2.48 -12.87 7.85
C VAL A 359 -3.87 -13.35 8.26
N TYR A 360 -4.90 -12.93 7.53
CA TYR A 360 -6.28 -13.34 7.82
C TYR A 360 -6.50 -14.83 7.54
N VAL A 361 -6.04 -15.33 6.41
CA VAL A 361 -6.16 -16.77 6.05
C VAL A 361 -5.41 -17.64 7.05
N THR A 362 -4.18 -17.27 7.41
CA THR A 362 -3.40 -18.04 8.41
C THR A 362 -4.10 -18.07 9.77
N SER A 363 -4.66 -16.96 10.21
CA SER A 363 -5.41 -16.89 11.47
C SER A 363 -6.71 -17.69 11.40
N ALA A 364 -7.40 -17.69 10.26
CA ALA A 364 -8.57 -18.53 10.05
C ALA A 364 -8.20 -20.02 10.10
N VAL A 365 -7.09 -20.42 9.48
CA VAL A 365 -6.58 -21.80 9.55
C VAL A 365 -6.25 -22.19 11.00
N VAL A 366 -5.55 -21.32 11.73
CA VAL A 366 -5.23 -21.54 13.16
C VAL A 366 -6.50 -21.69 13.98
N TYR A 367 -7.50 -20.84 13.75
CA TYR A 367 -8.80 -20.93 14.43
C TYR A 367 -9.52 -22.26 14.11
N TRP A 368 -9.54 -22.69 12.84
CA TRP A 368 -10.17 -23.95 12.45
C TRP A 368 -9.43 -25.17 12.99
N LEU A 369 -8.09 -25.15 13.03
CA LEU A 369 -7.28 -26.19 13.66
C LEU A 369 -7.57 -26.28 15.16
N TYR A 370 -7.62 -25.15 15.87
CA TYR A 370 -8.06 -25.11 17.26
C TYR A 370 -9.46 -25.72 17.44
N ARG A 371 -10.38 -25.37 16.53
CA ARG A 371 -11.76 -25.85 16.61
C ARG A 371 -11.91 -27.34 16.33
N ILE A 372 -11.09 -27.92 15.44
CA ILE A 372 -11.17 -29.32 15.02
C ILE A 372 -10.31 -30.22 15.93
N LEU A 373 -9.09 -29.80 16.24
CA LEU A 373 -8.10 -30.61 16.96
C LEU A 373 -8.11 -30.35 18.48
N GLU A 374 -8.94 -29.41 18.96
CA GLU A 374 -9.03 -28.97 20.35
C GLU A 374 -7.67 -28.65 20.98
N TRP A 375 -6.76 -28.07 20.18
CA TRP A 375 -5.37 -27.81 20.58
C TRP A 375 -5.31 -26.71 21.65
N PRO A 376 -4.92 -27.00 22.91
CA PRO A 376 -5.00 -26.03 23.99
C PRO A 376 -3.98 -24.90 23.91
N LEU A 377 -2.98 -25.04 23.02
CA LEU A 377 -1.84 -24.11 22.89
C LEU A 377 -2.24 -22.73 22.31
N LEU A 378 -3.40 -22.64 21.65
CA LEU A 378 -3.83 -21.44 20.93
C LEU A 378 -5.08 -20.87 21.61
N THR A 379 -4.87 -20.09 22.66
CA THR A 379 -5.98 -19.30 23.21
C THR A 379 -6.45 -18.31 22.14
N THR A 380 -7.71 -18.44 21.75
CA THR A 380 -8.35 -17.67 20.67
C THR A 380 -8.21 -16.16 20.83
N LEU A 381 -8.08 -15.69 22.08
CA LEU A 381 -7.99 -14.27 22.43
C LEU A 381 -6.72 -13.60 21.95
N GLY A 382 -5.56 -14.17 22.26
CA GLY A 382 -4.28 -13.56 21.88
C GLY A 382 -4.09 -13.54 20.37
N VAL A 383 -4.44 -14.63 19.68
CA VAL A 383 -4.29 -14.77 18.24
C VAL A 383 -5.17 -13.77 17.49
N GLN A 384 -6.45 -13.66 17.85
CA GLN A 384 -7.39 -12.76 17.18
C GLN A 384 -7.08 -11.29 17.45
N PHE A 385 -6.64 -10.94 18.67
CA PHE A 385 -6.26 -9.58 19.01
C PHE A 385 -5.03 -9.11 18.22
N VAL A 386 -3.97 -9.93 18.17
CA VAL A 386 -2.75 -9.62 17.39
C VAL A 386 -3.05 -9.60 15.90
N GLN A 387 -3.89 -10.50 15.41
CA GLN A 387 -4.35 -10.52 14.04
C GLN A 387 -5.03 -9.20 13.66
N GLY A 388 -6.00 -8.73 14.46
CA GLY A 388 -6.73 -7.51 14.18
C GLY A 388 -5.82 -6.29 14.11
N ALA A 389 -4.88 -6.16 15.05
CA ALA A 389 -3.91 -5.08 15.06
C ALA A 389 -2.96 -5.12 13.84
N LEU A 390 -2.50 -6.32 13.45
CA LEU A 390 -1.69 -6.49 12.24
C LEU A 390 -2.45 -6.13 10.97
N MET A 391 -3.71 -6.58 10.87
CA MET A 391 -4.57 -6.27 9.74
C MET A 391 -4.77 -4.76 9.59
N ALA A 392 -5.17 -4.08 10.68
CA ALA A 392 -5.33 -2.63 10.68
C ALA A 392 -4.02 -1.91 10.30
N SER A 393 -2.87 -2.39 10.78
CA SER A 393 -1.56 -1.82 10.46
C SER A 393 -1.19 -1.98 8.98
N LEU A 394 -1.39 -3.17 8.42
CA LEU A 394 -1.13 -3.45 7.00
C LEU A 394 -2.10 -2.68 6.07
N MET A 395 -3.37 -2.56 6.47
CA MET A 395 -4.35 -1.72 5.77
C MET A 395 -3.91 -0.26 5.75
N GLY A 396 -3.48 0.28 6.89
CA GLY A 396 -2.97 1.64 6.99
C GLY A 396 -1.76 1.88 6.11
N TRP A 397 -0.80 0.96 6.12
CA TRP A 397 0.36 1.04 5.23
C TRP A 397 -0.06 1.02 3.76
N SER A 398 -0.97 0.12 3.36
CA SER A 398 -1.49 0.06 2.00
C SER A 398 -2.14 1.38 1.57
N ALA A 399 -2.98 1.97 2.43
CA ALA A 399 -3.62 3.26 2.19
C ALA A 399 -2.60 4.40 2.08
N CYS A 400 -1.60 4.45 2.96
CA CYS A 400 -0.52 5.44 2.89
C CYS A 400 0.28 5.36 1.58
N LEU A 401 0.64 4.15 1.13
CA LEU A 401 1.33 3.95 -0.14
C LEU A 401 0.49 4.44 -1.33
N GLN A 402 -0.82 4.19 -1.31
CA GLN A 402 -1.73 4.64 -2.35
C GLN A 402 -1.80 6.18 -2.41
N VAL A 403 -1.90 6.82 -1.24
CA VAL A 403 -1.90 8.29 -1.12
C VAL A 403 -0.59 8.90 -1.65
N ILE A 404 0.55 8.34 -1.26
CA ILE A 404 1.86 8.81 -1.73
C ILE A 404 1.96 8.72 -3.25
N GLN A 405 1.52 7.62 -3.85
CA GLN A 405 1.53 7.46 -5.31
C GLN A 405 0.59 8.43 -6.01
N GLN A 406 -0.61 8.65 -5.48
CA GLN A 406 -1.53 9.64 -6.03
C GLN A 406 -0.94 11.06 -5.98
N ARG A 407 -0.30 11.44 -4.87
CA ARG A 407 0.42 12.73 -4.77
C ARG A 407 1.54 12.86 -5.78
N MET A 408 2.38 11.83 -5.93
CA MET A 408 3.45 11.85 -6.91
C MET A 408 2.92 11.94 -8.35
N ALA A 409 1.83 11.23 -8.66
CA ALA A 409 1.17 11.32 -9.97
C ALA A 409 0.61 12.74 -10.23
N LEU A 410 -0.05 13.32 -9.23
CA LEU A 410 -0.57 14.68 -9.31
C LEU A 410 0.55 15.72 -9.48
N GLN A 411 1.63 15.62 -8.70
CA GLN A 411 2.78 16.51 -8.85
C GLN A 411 3.42 16.41 -10.24
N ARG A 412 3.56 15.19 -10.78
CA ARG A 412 4.04 14.98 -12.15
C ARG A 412 3.11 15.64 -13.17
N SER A 413 1.82 15.46 -13.03
CA SER A 413 0.81 16.09 -13.90
C SER A 413 0.88 17.61 -13.86
N VAL A 414 1.01 18.21 -12.66
CA VAL A 414 1.16 19.65 -12.47
C VAL A 414 2.47 20.15 -13.08
N SER A 415 3.59 19.44 -12.88
CA SER A 415 4.88 19.82 -13.45
C SER A 415 4.88 19.76 -14.98
N ILE A 416 4.23 18.76 -15.58
CA ILE A 416 4.04 18.63 -17.03
C ILE A 416 3.18 19.79 -17.54
N SER A 417 2.07 20.09 -16.86
CA SER A 417 1.20 21.22 -17.22
C SER A 417 1.92 22.57 -17.14
N GLN A 418 2.70 22.80 -16.08
CA GLN A 418 3.50 24.03 -15.94
C GLN A 418 4.61 24.13 -16.98
N ALA A 419 5.26 23.01 -17.34
CA ALA A 419 6.21 22.97 -18.42
C ALA A 419 5.54 23.32 -19.77
N ARG A 420 4.34 22.78 -20.00
CA ARG A 420 3.51 23.04 -21.17
C ARG A 420 3.12 24.54 -21.27
N HIS A 421 2.69 25.13 -20.14
CA HIS A 421 2.35 26.57 -20.09
C HIS A 421 3.57 27.47 -20.37
N ARG A 422 4.71 27.19 -19.76
CA ARG A 422 5.95 27.93 -20.05
C ARG A 422 6.36 27.80 -21.50
N TRP A 423 6.20 26.62 -22.07
CA TRP A 423 6.44 26.39 -23.48
C TRP A 423 5.50 27.21 -24.38
N TYR A 424 4.17 27.21 -24.08
CA TYR A 424 3.24 28.05 -24.88
C TYR A 424 3.58 29.53 -24.82
N ALA A 425 3.95 30.05 -23.66
CA ALA A 425 4.35 31.47 -23.52
C ALA A 425 5.60 31.79 -24.32
N ALA A 426 6.63 30.93 -24.30
CA ALA A 426 7.83 31.09 -25.12
C ALA A 426 7.51 30.99 -26.61
N ALA A 427 6.69 30.00 -27.00
CA ALA A 427 6.27 29.82 -28.39
C ALA A 427 5.48 31.02 -28.96
N GLN A 428 4.59 31.61 -28.15
CA GLN A 428 3.87 32.82 -28.55
C GLN A 428 4.82 33.99 -28.78
N HIS A 429 5.76 34.23 -27.88
CA HIS A 429 6.75 35.30 -28.03
C HIS A 429 7.58 35.11 -29.29
N ASP A 430 8.05 33.91 -29.54
CA ASP A 430 8.96 33.59 -30.64
C ASP A 430 8.27 33.54 -32.01
N LEU A 431 6.95 33.26 -32.05
CA LEU A 431 6.14 33.44 -33.28
C LEU A 431 5.86 34.89 -33.56
N TRP A 432 5.69 35.72 -32.53
CA TRP A 432 5.33 37.12 -32.68
C TRP A 432 6.46 37.94 -33.33
N GLN A 433 7.72 37.62 -33.05
CA GLN A 433 8.88 38.32 -33.57
C GLN A 433 9.01 38.27 -35.10
N PRO A 434 9.04 37.11 -35.80
CA PRO A 434 9.13 37.07 -37.24
C PRO A 434 7.89 37.68 -37.94
N LEU A 435 6.70 37.58 -37.30
CA LEU A 435 5.50 38.23 -37.79
C LEU A 435 5.59 39.76 -37.73
N GLN A 436 6.14 40.32 -36.65
CA GLN A 436 6.42 41.78 -36.58
C GLN A 436 7.46 42.20 -37.61
N SER A 437 8.52 41.40 -37.80
CA SER A 437 9.53 41.67 -38.82
C SER A 437 8.93 41.68 -40.23
N LEU A 438 8.05 40.72 -40.54
CA LEU A 438 7.30 40.69 -41.81
C LEU A 438 6.46 41.96 -42.01
N GLN A 439 5.74 42.40 -40.96
CA GLN A 439 4.94 43.64 -41.03
C GLN A 439 5.80 44.89 -41.24
N LEU A 440 6.96 44.99 -40.57
CA LEU A 440 7.90 46.09 -40.73
C LEU A 440 8.50 46.12 -42.14
N PHE A 441 8.95 44.98 -42.66
CA PHE A 441 9.50 44.87 -44.01
C PHE A 441 8.44 45.17 -45.08
N ALA A 442 7.20 44.70 -44.87
CA ALA A 442 6.10 45.05 -45.80
C ALA A 442 5.81 46.57 -45.85
N LYS A 443 5.79 47.25 -44.70
CA LYS A 443 5.62 48.69 -44.61
C LYS A 443 6.80 49.42 -45.21
N ALA A 444 8.03 48.94 -45.02
CA ALA A 444 9.25 49.50 -45.58
C ALA A 444 9.28 49.35 -47.11
N LEU A 445 8.77 48.24 -47.66
CA LEU A 445 8.71 47.94 -49.09
C LEU A 445 7.87 48.97 -49.87
N LEU A 446 6.78 49.48 -49.26
CA LEU A 446 5.90 50.48 -49.83
C LEU A 446 6.60 51.85 -50.06
N LYS A 447 7.65 52.14 -49.29
CA LYS A 447 8.41 53.42 -49.33
C LYS A 447 9.82 53.25 -49.88
N ALA A 448 10.21 52.07 -50.36
CA ALA A 448 11.57 51.74 -50.71
C ALA A 448 11.91 52.19 -52.18
N SER A 449 13.12 52.67 -52.35
CA SER A 449 13.69 52.92 -53.70
C SER A 449 13.92 51.61 -54.46
N PRO A 450 13.96 51.61 -55.80
CA PRO A 450 14.12 50.38 -56.59
C PRO A 450 15.32 49.50 -56.18
N GLN A 451 16.39 50.16 -55.77
CA GLN A 451 17.63 49.47 -55.33
C GLN A 451 17.51 48.72 -53.94
N LYS A 452 16.60 49.18 -53.08
CA LYS A 452 16.36 48.56 -51.76
C LYS A 452 15.26 47.52 -51.76
N ARG A 453 14.45 47.42 -52.81
CA ARG A 453 13.32 46.48 -52.88
C ARG A 453 13.76 45.03 -52.88
N SER A 454 14.83 44.70 -53.60
CA SER A 454 15.32 43.30 -53.65
C SER A 454 15.82 42.80 -52.29
N SER A 455 16.50 43.64 -51.52
CA SER A 455 16.99 43.29 -50.20
C SER A 455 15.85 43.14 -49.18
N LEU A 456 14.79 43.95 -49.26
CA LEU A 456 13.61 43.84 -48.41
C LEU A 456 12.78 42.58 -48.74
N VAL A 457 12.65 42.19 -50.00
CA VAL A 457 11.99 40.97 -50.43
C VAL A 457 12.75 39.77 -49.92
N ALA A 458 14.08 39.74 -49.98
CA ALA A 458 14.90 38.66 -49.42
C ALA A 458 14.76 38.56 -47.90
N ALA A 459 14.70 39.70 -47.19
CA ALA A 459 14.45 39.69 -45.72
C ALA A 459 13.05 39.18 -45.37
N MET A 460 12.02 39.51 -46.16
CA MET A 460 10.68 38.96 -45.98
C MET A 460 10.63 37.46 -46.24
N GLN A 461 11.35 36.93 -47.23
CA GLN A 461 11.44 35.51 -47.50
C GLN A 461 12.08 34.76 -46.32
N LEU A 462 13.16 35.28 -45.73
CA LEU A 462 13.80 34.72 -44.54
C LEU A 462 12.88 34.70 -43.33
N ALA A 463 12.14 35.78 -43.09
CA ALA A 463 11.18 35.85 -42.00
C ALA A 463 10.01 34.87 -42.21
N SER A 464 9.52 34.69 -43.43
CA SER A 464 8.50 33.73 -43.80
C SER A 464 8.98 32.29 -43.57
N GLN A 465 10.21 31.98 -43.97
CA GLN A 465 10.82 30.67 -43.72
C GLN A 465 10.92 30.37 -42.22
N SER A 466 11.26 31.37 -41.41
CA SER A 466 11.31 31.22 -39.95
C SER A 466 9.94 30.90 -39.35
N VAL A 467 8.85 31.46 -39.88
CA VAL A 467 7.47 31.11 -39.46
C VAL A 467 7.10 29.69 -39.88
N ASP A 468 7.44 29.28 -41.09
CA ASP A 468 7.17 27.94 -41.58
C ASP A 468 7.91 26.87 -40.77
N ASP A 469 9.18 27.10 -40.47
CA ASP A 469 9.97 26.22 -39.62
C ASP A 469 9.37 26.10 -38.22
N PHE A 470 8.92 27.21 -37.64
CA PHE A 470 8.25 27.24 -36.36
C PHE A 470 6.91 26.46 -36.38
N MET A 471 6.08 26.68 -37.42
CA MET A 471 4.80 25.96 -37.57
C MET A 471 5.00 24.44 -37.72
N GLN A 472 6.05 24.01 -38.41
CA GLN A 472 6.40 22.58 -38.51
C GLN A 472 6.82 22.02 -37.16
N HIS A 473 7.54 22.78 -36.32
CA HIS A 473 7.88 22.37 -34.96
C HIS A 473 6.65 22.27 -34.07
N LEU A 474 5.70 23.23 -34.19
CA LEU A 474 4.42 23.18 -33.47
C LEU A 474 3.60 21.94 -33.82
N ARG A 475 3.50 21.58 -35.09
CA ARG A 475 2.79 20.34 -35.50
C ARG A 475 3.40 19.09 -34.90
N TYR A 476 4.73 19.04 -34.79
CA TYR A 476 5.41 17.90 -34.21
C TYR A 476 5.08 17.75 -32.71
N TRP A 477 4.92 18.85 -31.98
CA TRP A 477 4.63 18.85 -30.54
C TRP A 477 3.15 18.74 -30.16
N SER A 478 2.25 19.08 -31.10
CA SER A 478 0.79 18.99 -30.84
C SER A 478 0.24 17.57 -30.95
N HIS A 479 0.95 16.68 -31.59
CA HIS A 479 0.60 15.24 -31.62
C HIS A 479 1.23 14.55 -30.44
N GLU A 480 0.46 14.39 -29.36
CA GLU A 480 0.71 13.41 -28.30
C GLU A 480 0.70 12.03 -28.96
N GLU A 481 1.84 11.35 -28.93
CA GLU A 481 2.21 10.09 -29.59
C GLU A 481 2.28 10.17 -31.14
N PRO A 482 3.44 9.87 -31.70
CA PRO A 482 3.49 9.53 -33.11
C PRO A 482 2.69 8.23 -33.28
N THR A 483 1.43 8.35 -33.65
CA THR A 483 0.72 7.19 -34.19
C THR A 483 1.61 6.62 -35.28
N ALA A 484 2.05 5.39 -35.10
CA ALA A 484 3.03 4.69 -35.94
C ALA A 484 2.66 4.64 -37.43
N HIS A 485 1.59 5.30 -37.83
CA HIS A 485 1.00 5.21 -39.17
C HIS A 485 1.26 6.38 -40.13
N GLN A 486 1.92 7.49 -39.69
CA GLN A 486 2.15 8.64 -40.59
C GLN A 486 3.61 9.06 -40.77
N VAL A 487 4.58 8.40 -40.20
CA VAL A 487 5.98 8.66 -40.48
C VAL A 487 6.36 7.97 -41.79
N ASN A 488 6.60 8.72 -42.82
CA ASN A 488 7.08 8.21 -44.09
C ASN A 488 8.51 7.67 -43.91
N HIS A 489 8.66 6.44 -43.43
CA HIS A 489 9.93 5.76 -43.20
C HIS A 489 10.63 5.30 -44.50
N ARG A 490 10.21 5.78 -45.66
CA ARG A 490 10.82 5.39 -46.92
C ARG A 490 12.26 5.82 -46.96
N THR A 491 13.16 4.90 -46.68
CA THR A 491 14.58 5.07 -46.97
C THR A 491 14.83 4.73 -48.44
N GLN A 492 15.71 5.46 -49.06
CA GLN A 492 16.12 5.22 -50.44
C GLN A 492 17.65 5.13 -50.55
N ASN A 493 18.11 4.38 -51.53
CA ASN A 493 19.53 4.28 -51.85
C ASN A 493 19.90 5.44 -52.79
N LEU A 494 20.76 6.33 -52.33
CA LEU A 494 21.18 7.49 -53.12
C LEU A 494 22.69 7.70 -53.02
N ALA A 495 23.27 8.36 -54.01
CA ALA A 495 24.64 8.82 -53.91
C ALA A 495 24.73 10.03 -52.96
N VAL A 496 25.72 10.05 -52.09
CA VAL A 496 25.90 11.14 -51.13
C VAL A 496 26.11 12.48 -51.84
N ALA A 497 26.69 12.47 -53.03
CA ALA A 497 26.81 13.66 -53.87
C ALA A 497 25.45 14.30 -54.19
N ASP A 498 24.42 13.49 -54.43
CA ASP A 498 23.07 13.96 -54.75
C ASP A 498 22.38 14.60 -53.53
N LEU A 499 22.83 14.25 -52.32
CA LEU A 499 22.36 14.85 -51.08
C LEU A 499 23.12 16.17 -50.76
N LEU A 500 24.46 16.14 -50.86
CA LEU A 500 25.31 17.23 -50.37
C LEU A 500 25.44 18.40 -51.36
N ARG A 501 25.52 18.13 -52.68
CA ARG A 501 25.74 19.12 -53.70
C ARG A 501 24.62 20.18 -53.75
N PRO A 502 23.33 19.84 -53.84
CA PRO A 502 22.27 20.83 -53.88
C PRO A 502 22.26 21.73 -52.63
N LEU A 503 22.54 21.13 -51.44
CA LEU A 503 22.62 21.89 -50.21
C LEU A 503 23.84 22.80 -50.14
N ALA A 504 24.99 22.36 -50.62
CA ALA A 504 26.19 23.19 -50.68
C ALA A 504 25.97 24.36 -51.63
N ASP A 505 25.36 24.13 -52.80
CA ASP A 505 25.04 25.20 -53.79
C ASP A 505 24.03 26.20 -53.20
N GLU A 506 23.00 25.75 -52.47
CA GLU A 506 22.00 26.58 -51.77
C GLU A 506 22.67 27.50 -50.73
N PHE A 507 23.59 26.95 -49.93
CA PHE A 507 24.25 27.72 -48.87
C PHE A 507 25.49 28.51 -49.33
N GLN A 508 25.97 28.31 -50.55
CA GLN A 508 27.14 29.04 -51.10
C GLN A 508 26.90 30.54 -51.20
N ALA A 509 25.68 30.96 -51.60
CA ALA A 509 25.30 32.36 -51.64
C ALA A 509 25.34 32.99 -50.25
N LEU A 510 24.79 32.32 -49.25
CA LEU A 510 24.77 32.79 -47.87
C LEU A 510 26.19 32.83 -47.26
N ALA A 511 27.03 31.85 -47.56
CA ALA A 511 28.43 31.84 -47.17
C ALA A 511 29.20 33.03 -47.74
N SER A 512 29.00 33.31 -49.02
CA SER A 512 29.62 34.45 -49.69
C SER A 512 29.20 35.81 -49.12
N MET A 513 27.91 35.99 -48.81
CA MET A 513 27.38 37.20 -48.15
C MET A 513 27.98 37.43 -46.75
N ARG A 514 28.30 36.32 -46.02
CA ARG A 514 28.93 36.36 -44.69
C ARG A 514 30.47 36.37 -44.74
N HIS A 515 31.07 36.39 -45.92
CA HIS A 515 32.52 36.27 -46.13
C HIS A 515 33.13 35.00 -45.51
N VAL A 516 32.36 33.87 -45.51
CA VAL A 516 32.80 32.55 -45.02
C VAL A 516 33.08 31.62 -46.20
N VAL A 517 34.17 30.88 -46.13
CA VAL A 517 34.55 29.91 -47.18
C VAL A 517 33.88 28.57 -46.91
N LEU A 518 32.83 28.22 -47.67
CA LEU A 518 32.20 26.91 -47.65
C LEU A 518 32.88 25.96 -48.63
N ARG A 519 33.35 24.81 -48.15
CA ARG A 519 33.97 23.74 -48.97
C ARG A 519 33.19 22.43 -48.83
N HIS A 520 32.99 21.71 -49.95
CA HIS A 520 32.36 20.40 -49.97
C HIS A 520 33.15 19.45 -50.88
N PRO A 521 34.07 18.65 -50.37
CA PRO A 521 34.80 17.71 -51.20
C PRO A 521 33.86 16.63 -51.74
N PRO A 522 34.10 16.14 -52.97
CA PRO A 522 33.22 15.14 -53.60
C PRO A 522 33.24 13.82 -52.81
N CYS A 523 32.04 13.24 -52.57
CA CYS A 523 31.86 11.97 -51.93
C CYS A 523 31.19 10.96 -52.87
N ARG A 524 31.89 9.83 -53.17
CA ARG A 524 31.42 8.81 -54.13
C ARG A 524 30.61 7.69 -53.45
N ALA A 525 30.41 7.76 -52.15
CA ALA A 525 29.69 6.72 -51.40
C ALA A 525 28.18 6.73 -51.73
N ARG A 526 27.58 5.56 -51.68
CA ARG A 526 26.12 5.38 -51.71
C ARG A 526 25.63 5.02 -50.32
N VAL A 527 24.49 5.56 -49.92
CA VAL A 527 23.93 5.38 -48.57
C VAL A 527 22.44 5.10 -48.65
N ARG A 528 21.94 4.44 -47.63
CA ARG A 528 20.52 4.20 -47.42
C ARG A 528 19.98 5.17 -46.37
N VAL A 529 19.15 6.12 -46.78
CA VAL A 529 18.71 7.20 -45.88
C VAL A 529 17.33 7.74 -46.27
N ASN A 530 16.60 8.32 -45.31
CA ASN A 530 15.46 9.15 -45.61
C ASN A 530 15.98 10.53 -46.11
N LEU A 531 15.74 10.85 -47.39
CA LEU A 531 16.26 12.06 -48.02
C LEU A 531 15.80 13.34 -47.31
N GLN A 532 14.50 13.43 -47.00
CA GLN A 532 13.93 14.64 -46.40
C GLN A 532 14.50 14.87 -44.96
N ALA A 533 14.59 13.82 -44.16
CA ALA A 533 15.16 13.90 -42.82
C ALA A 533 16.65 14.34 -42.89
N ALA A 534 17.44 13.71 -43.75
CA ALA A 534 18.85 14.04 -43.92
C ALA A 534 19.07 15.48 -44.41
N GLN A 535 18.30 15.94 -45.43
CA GLN A 535 18.36 17.31 -45.91
C GLN A 535 18.02 18.34 -44.80
N ARG A 536 16.97 18.07 -44.02
CA ARG A 536 16.56 18.95 -42.93
C ARG A 536 17.63 19.02 -41.81
N MET A 537 18.21 17.89 -41.47
CA MET A 537 19.31 17.85 -40.49
C MET A 537 20.51 18.66 -40.98
N LEU A 538 20.89 18.49 -42.25
CA LEU A 538 22.03 19.19 -42.83
C LEU A 538 21.77 20.70 -42.97
N ARG A 539 20.57 21.14 -43.34
CA ARG A 539 20.23 22.57 -43.35
C ARG A 539 20.39 23.20 -41.98
N ASN A 540 19.88 22.54 -40.92
CA ASN A 540 20.02 23.06 -39.56
C ASN A 540 21.50 23.15 -39.12
N VAL A 541 22.31 22.15 -39.45
CA VAL A 541 23.73 22.13 -39.11
C VAL A 541 24.51 23.16 -39.90
N LEU A 542 24.27 23.29 -41.23
CA LEU A 542 24.95 24.28 -42.09
C LEU A 542 24.57 25.71 -41.72
N SER A 543 23.29 25.96 -41.43
CA SER A 543 22.81 27.26 -40.98
C SER A 543 23.56 27.71 -39.72
N ASN A 544 23.65 26.81 -38.71
CA ASN A 544 24.38 27.07 -37.48
C ASN A 544 25.87 27.32 -37.76
N ALA A 545 26.50 26.44 -38.54
CA ALA A 545 27.92 26.58 -38.85
C ALA A 545 28.26 27.94 -39.51
N LEU A 546 27.44 28.38 -40.49
CA LEU A 546 27.65 29.69 -41.14
C LEU A 546 27.32 30.87 -40.22
N GLN A 547 26.41 30.67 -39.26
CA GLN A 547 26.03 31.73 -38.31
C GLN A 547 27.12 32.00 -37.27
N TYR A 548 27.70 30.94 -36.72
CA TYR A 548 28.67 31.05 -35.62
C TYR A 548 30.13 31.12 -36.13
N THR A 549 30.33 31.13 -37.44
CA THR A 549 31.64 31.32 -38.05
C THR A 549 31.84 32.79 -38.39
N PRO A 550 32.91 33.45 -37.88
CA PRO A 550 33.20 34.84 -38.19
C PRO A 550 33.62 35.04 -39.67
N ALA A 551 33.55 36.29 -40.17
CA ALA A 551 34.02 36.62 -41.49
C ALA A 551 35.50 36.24 -41.68
N GLY A 552 35.84 35.66 -42.84
CA GLY A 552 37.14 35.04 -43.10
C GLY A 552 37.28 33.59 -42.61
N GLY A 553 36.27 33.06 -41.89
CA GLY A 553 36.26 31.68 -41.41
C GLY A 553 35.97 30.66 -42.50
N ARG A 554 35.96 29.37 -42.10
CA ARG A 554 35.79 28.24 -43.01
C ARG A 554 34.79 27.24 -42.46
N VAL A 555 33.91 26.74 -43.35
CA VAL A 555 32.99 25.64 -43.08
C VAL A 555 33.27 24.52 -44.08
N LEU A 556 33.42 23.28 -43.58
CA LEU A 556 33.64 22.10 -44.39
C LEU A 556 32.50 21.13 -44.22
N LEU A 557 31.78 20.85 -45.30
CA LEU A 557 30.75 19.78 -45.34
C LEU A 557 31.36 18.55 -46.01
N GLY A 558 31.61 17.49 -45.26
CA GLY A 558 32.30 16.32 -45.75
C GLY A 558 31.74 15.00 -45.25
N CYS A 559 32.32 13.89 -45.71
CA CYS A 559 31.95 12.59 -45.22
C CYS A 559 33.19 11.73 -44.88
N LYS A 560 33.02 10.87 -43.85
CA LYS A 560 34.07 9.95 -43.40
C LYS A 560 33.50 8.57 -43.19
N ARG A 561 33.99 7.54 -43.89
CA ARG A 561 33.58 6.16 -43.69
C ARG A 561 34.20 5.59 -42.43
N GLN A 562 33.38 4.89 -41.63
CA GLN A 562 33.80 4.17 -40.44
C GLN A 562 33.06 2.81 -40.39
N GLY A 563 33.69 1.78 -40.89
CA GLY A 563 33.09 0.45 -41.00
C GLY A 563 31.88 0.44 -41.97
N ALA A 564 30.73 -0.01 -41.50
CA ALA A 564 29.47 -0.07 -42.26
C ALA A 564 28.72 1.27 -42.30
N LEU A 565 29.20 2.28 -41.58
CA LEU A 565 28.57 3.59 -41.47
C LEU A 565 29.38 4.67 -42.21
N LEU A 566 28.69 5.61 -42.84
CA LEU A 566 29.24 6.82 -43.35
C LEU A 566 28.81 8.00 -42.48
N TRP A 567 29.75 8.68 -41.89
CA TRP A 567 29.54 9.93 -41.15
C TRP A 567 29.47 11.11 -42.14
N ILE A 568 28.37 11.84 -42.12
CA ILE A 568 28.22 13.12 -42.81
C ILE A 568 28.46 14.18 -41.74
N LEU A 569 29.51 15.00 -41.94
CA LEU A 569 30.02 15.93 -40.94
C LEU A 569 30.07 17.33 -41.48
N CYS A 570 29.62 18.30 -40.69
CA CYS A 570 29.87 19.70 -40.90
C CYS A 570 30.88 20.17 -39.83
N MET A 571 31.94 20.81 -40.27
CA MET A 571 33.02 21.30 -39.43
C MET A 571 33.18 22.81 -39.70
N ASP A 572 33.20 23.61 -38.65
CA ASP A 572 33.44 25.05 -38.69
C ASP A 572 34.64 25.40 -37.77
N ASN A 573 35.24 26.54 -38.05
CA ASN A 573 36.25 27.17 -37.22
C ASN A 573 35.69 28.41 -36.49
N GLY A 574 34.44 28.34 -36.11
CA GLY A 574 33.72 29.41 -35.42
C GLY A 574 34.07 29.55 -33.94
N SER A 575 33.17 30.22 -33.20
CA SER A 575 33.35 30.47 -31.76
C SER A 575 33.43 29.21 -30.91
N GLY A 576 32.89 28.07 -31.39
CA GLY A 576 32.82 26.85 -30.63
C GLY A 576 31.92 26.97 -29.36
N MET A 577 31.97 25.95 -28.53
CA MET A 577 31.17 25.83 -27.30
C MET A 577 32.03 25.31 -26.15
N ASN A 578 31.79 25.76 -24.92
CA ASN A 578 32.37 25.14 -23.73
C ASN A 578 31.68 23.79 -23.42
N SER A 579 32.22 23.02 -22.49
CA SER A 579 31.75 21.65 -22.20
C SER A 579 30.29 21.59 -21.73
N GLN A 580 29.83 22.58 -20.96
CA GLN A 580 28.45 22.64 -20.47
C GLN A 580 27.50 22.96 -21.62
N ALA A 581 27.84 23.99 -22.44
CA ALA A 581 27.08 24.38 -23.60
C ALA A 581 26.96 23.25 -24.63
N ALA A 582 28.03 22.47 -24.83
CA ALA A 582 28.03 21.30 -25.72
C ALA A 582 27.12 20.17 -25.26
N GLN A 583 26.95 20.00 -23.93
CA GLN A 583 25.99 19.03 -23.35
C GLN A 583 24.55 19.53 -23.53
N ASP A 584 24.31 20.81 -23.36
CA ASP A 584 22.97 21.40 -23.36
C ASP A 584 22.47 21.82 -24.75
N CYS A 585 23.34 21.90 -25.77
CA CYS A 585 23.02 22.42 -27.09
C CYS A 585 21.93 21.65 -27.86
N PHE A 586 21.68 20.39 -27.45
CA PHE A 586 20.60 19.57 -27.98
C PHE A 586 19.28 19.68 -27.19
N ASN A 587 19.25 20.47 -26.12
CA ASN A 587 18.02 20.77 -25.40
C ASN A 587 17.25 21.86 -26.15
N ALA A 588 15.92 21.75 -26.16
CA ALA A 588 15.08 22.75 -26.80
C ALA A 588 15.27 24.12 -26.11
N PHE A 589 15.32 25.18 -26.91
CA PHE A 589 15.43 26.57 -26.45
C PHE A 589 16.75 26.93 -25.74
N THR A 590 17.80 26.12 -25.89
CA THR A 590 19.12 26.47 -25.37
C THR A 590 19.82 27.47 -26.30
N ARG A 591 20.13 28.65 -25.77
CA ARG A 591 20.93 29.70 -26.45
C ARG A 591 22.30 29.79 -25.81
N LEU A 592 23.35 29.86 -26.60
CA LEU A 592 24.73 29.83 -26.15
C LEU A 592 25.43 31.19 -26.11
N ALA A 593 24.81 32.22 -26.66
CA ALA A 593 25.35 33.60 -26.66
C ALA A 593 24.23 34.61 -26.40
N PRO A 594 24.50 35.75 -25.70
CA PRO A 594 23.59 36.87 -25.64
C PRO A 594 23.47 37.53 -27.05
N ASP A 595 22.28 38.06 -27.30
CA ASP A 595 21.88 38.67 -28.57
C ASP A 595 22.78 39.86 -28.93
N ASP A 596 23.72 39.69 -29.87
CA ASP A 596 24.30 40.79 -30.62
C ASP A 596 23.71 40.81 -32.05
N GLU A 597 23.04 41.91 -32.35
CA GLU A 597 22.55 42.31 -33.66
C GLU A 597 21.49 41.45 -34.38
N GLY A 598 20.25 41.52 -33.90
CA GLY A 598 19.06 41.51 -34.81
C GLY A 598 18.61 40.22 -35.45
N VAL A 599 19.28 39.08 -35.25
CA VAL A 599 18.85 37.78 -35.81
C VAL A 599 18.60 36.80 -34.65
N HIS A 600 17.34 36.72 -34.22
CA HIS A 600 16.94 35.85 -33.14
C HIS A 600 16.68 34.43 -33.66
N HIS A 601 17.49 33.46 -33.23
CA HIS A 601 17.26 32.04 -33.48
C HIS A 601 16.71 31.35 -32.23
N LEU A 602 15.71 30.49 -32.43
CA LEU A 602 14.89 29.84 -31.40
C LEU A 602 15.62 28.79 -30.56
N GLY A 603 16.90 28.47 -30.84
CA GLY A 603 17.60 27.35 -30.16
C GLY A 603 17.00 25.99 -30.46
N LEU A 604 16.22 25.81 -31.51
CA LEU A 604 15.54 24.59 -31.91
C LEU A 604 16.27 23.80 -33.01
N GLY A 605 17.25 24.36 -33.68
CA GLY A 605 17.94 23.74 -34.82
C GLY A 605 18.63 22.43 -34.45
N LEU A 606 19.49 22.44 -33.44
CA LEU A 606 20.21 21.23 -32.99
C LEU A 606 19.30 20.23 -32.25
N PHE A 607 18.30 20.70 -31.52
CA PHE A 607 17.26 19.86 -30.98
C PHE A 607 16.53 19.07 -32.07
N SER A 608 16.12 19.75 -33.18
CA SER A 608 15.52 19.09 -34.33
C SER A 608 16.43 18.03 -34.96
N VAL A 609 17.73 18.31 -35.06
CA VAL A 609 18.73 17.35 -35.57
C VAL A 609 18.72 16.09 -34.68
N LYS A 610 18.76 16.25 -33.37
CA LYS A 610 18.76 15.11 -32.44
C LYS A 610 17.47 14.29 -32.52
N GLN A 611 16.31 14.95 -32.61
CA GLN A 611 15.02 14.27 -32.73
C GLN A 611 14.88 13.46 -34.01
N LEU A 612 15.22 14.07 -35.16
CA LEU A 612 15.22 13.40 -36.47
C LEU A 612 16.20 12.21 -36.47
N ALA A 613 17.37 12.40 -35.88
CA ALA A 613 18.38 11.35 -35.77
C ALA A 613 17.87 10.15 -34.94
N LEU A 614 17.22 10.40 -33.80
CA LEU A 614 16.59 9.37 -32.97
C LEU A 614 15.47 8.65 -33.73
N GLN A 615 14.59 9.40 -34.38
CA GLN A 615 13.44 8.86 -35.13
C GLN A 615 13.87 7.96 -36.28
N HIS A 616 14.96 8.30 -36.98
CA HIS A 616 15.48 7.52 -38.10
C HIS A 616 16.68 6.64 -37.74
N GLN A 617 16.96 6.45 -36.44
CA GLN A 617 18.04 5.59 -35.91
C GLN A 617 19.42 5.97 -36.49
N MET A 618 19.69 7.25 -36.69
CA MET A 618 20.96 7.79 -37.18
C MET A 618 21.82 8.24 -35.98
N PRO A 619 22.97 7.58 -35.68
CA PRO A 619 23.87 8.06 -34.64
C PRO A 619 24.35 9.48 -34.91
N THR A 620 24.40 10.33 -33.89
CA THR A 620 24.90 11.71 -33.96
C THR A 620 26.24 11.86 -33.24
N ARG A 621 27.09 12.75 -33.70
CA ARG A 621 28.34 13.13 -33.06
C ARG A 621 28.45 14.62 -32.99
N LEU A 622 28.85 15.15 -31.84
CA LEU A 622 29.20 16.55 -31.64
C LEU A 622 30.56 16.60 -30.95
N HIS A 623 31.44 17.43 -31.45
CA HIS A 623 32.69 17.80 -30.79
C HIS A 623 32.89 19.29 -30.98
N SER A 624 32.99 20.04 -29.91
CA SER A 624 33.17 21.50 -29.95
C SER A 624 34.19 21.93 -28.92
N VAL A 625 35.01 22.89 -29.26
CA VAL A 625 36.01 23.51 -28.40
C VAL A 625 35.88 25.03 -28.56
N GLU A 626 35.71 25.71 -27.44
CA GLU A 626 35.59 27.17 -27.42
C GLU A 626 36.80 27.85 -28.08
N GLY A 627 36.54 28.77 -28.98
CA GLY A 627 37.56 29.47 -29.78
C GLY A 627 38.19 28.62 -30.91
N ARG A 628 37.80 27.35 -31.09
CA ARG A 628 38.36 26.49 -32.16
C ARG A 628 37.34 25.97 -33.15
N GLY A 629 36.05 26.10 -32.84
CA GLY A 629 34.95 25.71 -33.71
C GLY A 629 34.26 24.42 -33.31
N THR A 630 33.37 23.94 -34.19
CA THR A 630 32.48 22.78 -33.92
C THR A 630 32.53 21.78 -35.08
N VAL A 631 32.47 20.49 -34.69
CA VAL A 631 32.27 19.37 -35.60
C VAL A 631 30.97 18.67 -35.19
N ILE A 632 29.98 18.67 -36.08
CA ILE A 632 28.69 18.04 -35.85
C ILE A 632 28.27 17.23 -37.07
N GLY A 633 27.61 16.08 -36.82
CA GLY A 633 27.08 15.29 -37.92
C GLY A 633 26.35 14.04 -37.43
N PHE A 634 25.93 13.22 -38.40
CA PHE A 634 25.21 11.98 -38.18
C PHE A 634 25.73 10.87 -39.10
N ALA A 635 25.50 9.64 -38.70
CA ALA A 635 25.93 8.46 -39.45
C ALA A 635 24.75 7.80 -40.16
N VAL A 636 25.01 7.31 -41.39
CA VAL A 636 24.05 6.57 -42.22
C VAL A 636 24.67 5.28 -42.76
N PRO A 637 23.89 4.19 -42.95
CA PRO A 637 24.39 2.95 -43.50
C PRO A 637 24.91 3.12 -44.94
N VAL A 638 26.06 2.54 -45.24
CA VAL A 638 26.63 2.46 -46.59
C VAL A 638 25.98 1.29 -47.33
N VAL A 639 25.65 1.51 -48.61
CA VAL A 639 25.10 0.46 -49.51
C VAL A 639 26.16 -0.03 -50.44
#